data_ae31b8e7c22b638b1666526e7a426887
#
_entry.id   ae31b8e7c22b638b1666526e7a426887
#
_cell.length_a   1.000
_cell.length_b   1.000
_cell.length_c   1.000
_cell.angle_alpha   90.00
_cell.angle_beta   90.00
_cell.angle_gamma   90.00
#
_symmetry.space_group_name_H-M   'P 1'
#
loop_
_entity.id
_entity.type
_entity.pdbx_description
1 polymer ?
#
loop_
_entity_poly.entity_id
_entity_poly.type
_entity_poly.pdbx_seq_one_letter_code
_entity_poly.pdbx_strand_id
1 'polypeptide(L)'
;MFMEKILVIGGVAAGATAAAKLRRLSGDVEITVLEAGPDISFANCGLPYYIGRDIESRSSLILQSPTSFKEQYNVNVFTNTKAIKIDREQKLVYTENTKTNEKKTFEYSKLILAQGGLPLTPPIEGASLPHVFTLWTLANMDAIDAFIKEQKPKKATIVGGGFIGLEMAEALAKRGLKVSVVEKMPHVMNVVDPEFAGFIEEELLSYGLEVYKNVGVQVIGKDQVLLDNGSAIESDMVLLSIGVRPTLDLAKDAGLEIGSTGGLQVDADLRTSDPSIFAAGDMIEIEHRVHQAKVRIPLAGPANKQGRIAAENALGGNHLYPGSLGTSIVRVFEAVVGITGLSLKAAKAAGIDAAAVTVHKEHHTAYYPGAQEVTVRLIYDKTTGCVIGGETAGYAGADRRLDVIATAVFGRMTIHDLANIDFAYSPPLGTANDAINMAAFSAENRNSGYAPSLTPEELEEWIKKENPLILDVRDPFAYNAGHVENAHYLPPEILELEMAKIPKGHSVLVYDENGKKGHQMLRKIQGICPCNVVNVSGGYTSLQRHARAMGFSVLQVPLAPIKAKSIQKGLPQEASIASNASLQQDGSTANRSSLHQTEHSAADTNTPIIVDVRTSREFARGAYPNAINIPLDELEERIDELGPLTRKITVYCASGARSEYAKELLQRKGFTNVINGGGIIQMMHGK
;
A
#
# COMPACT_ATOMS: atom_id res chain seq x y z
N MET A 1 7.70 -46.16 -28.03
CA MET A 1 7.52 -44.69 -27.88
C MET A 1 8.52 -44.25 -26.79
N PHE A 2 9.48 -43.39 -27.11
CA PHE A 2 10.38 -42.89 -26.05
C PHE A 2 9.58 -42.05 -25.10
N MET A 3 9.69 -42.36 -23.81
CA MET A 3 9.04 -41.57 -22.75
C MET A 3 9.65 -40.15 -22.73
N GLU A 4 8.83 -39.14 -22.86
CA GLU A 4 9.27 -37.75 -22.86
C GLU A 4 9.79 -37.39 -21.46
N LYS A 5 11.00 -36.79 -21.38
CA LYS A 5 11.66 -36.40 -20.13
C LYS A 5 11.63 -34.88 -20.00
N ILE A 6 10.90 -34.38 -19.05
CA ILE A 6 10.85 -32.93 -18.78
C ILE A 6 11.62 -32.63 -17.50
N LEU A 7 12.64 -31.80 -17.65
CA LEU A 7 13.48 -31.36 -16.53
C LEU A 7 13.14 -29.93 -16.14
N VAL A 8 12.99 -29.68 -14.85
CA VAL A 8 12.73 -28.35 -14.30
C VAL A 8 13.89 -27.98 -13.37
N ILE A 9 14.53 -26.83 -13.60
CA ILE A 9 15.60 -26.31 -12.75
C ILE A 9 15.06 -25.16 -11.91
N GLY A 10 15.02 -25.36 -10.58
CA GLY A 10 14.39 -24.52 -9.59
C GLY A 10 13.04 -25.07 -9.13
N GLY A 11 12.87 -25.27 -7.84
CA GLY A 11 11.72 -25.95 -7.23
C GLY A 11 10.77 -25.05 -6.43
N VAL A 12 10.83 -23.71 -6.60
CA VAL A 12 9.98 -22.80 -5.82
C VAL A 12 8.77 -22.35 -6.68
N ALA A 13 8.37 -21.10 -6.73
CA ALA A 13 7.11 -20.62 -7.30
C ALA A 13 6.85 -21.13 -8.74
N ALA A 14 7.65 -20.69 -9.71
CA ALA A 14 7.44 -21.03 -11.11
C ALA A 14 7.69 -22.53 -11.39
N GLY A 15 8.78 -23.07 -10.87
CA GLY A 15 9.19 -24.46 -11.14
C GLY A 15 8.27 -25.49 -10.49
N ALA A 16 7.90 -25.32 -9.23
CA ALA A 16 6.95 -26.20 -8.55
C ALA A 16 5.58 -26.18 -9.25
N THR A 17 5.11 -24.97 -9.64
CA THR A 17 3.87 -24.82 -10.40
C THR A 17 3.96 -25.50 -11.75
N ALA A 18 5.09 -25.34 -12.47
CA ALA A 18 5.30 -26.01 -13.76
C ALA A 18 5.27 -27.53 -13.63
N ALA A 19 6.01 -28.11 -12.66
CA ALA A 19 6.06 -29.55 -12.46
C ALA A 19 4.69 -30.14 -12.10
N ALA A 20 3.94 -29.48 -11.20
CA ALA A 20 2.59 -29.90 -10.85
C ALA A 20 1.61 -29.78 -12.05
N LYS A 21 1.75 -28.74 -12.88
CA LYS A 21 0.93 -28.57 -14.07
C LYS A 21 1.25 -29.61 -15.16
N LEU A 22 2.50 -29.91 -15.40
CA LEU A 22 2.92 -30.96 -16.33
C LEU A 22 2.25 -32.30 -15.99
N ARG A 23 2.27 -32.70 -14.72
CA ARG A 23 1.62 -33.96 -14.29
C ARG A 23 0.12 -33.95 -14.45
N ARG A 24 -0.55 -32.82 -14.21
CA ARG A 24 -1.99 -32.71 -14.43
C ARG A 24 -2.38 -32.82 -15.90
N LEU A 25 -1.46 -32.48 -16.82
CA LEU A 25 -1.69 -32.55 -18.26
C LEU A 25 -1.32 -33.92 -18.85
N SER A 26 -0.31 -34.59 -18.29
CA SER A 26 0.15 -35.89 -18.80
C SER A 26 0.55 -36.84 -17.67
N GLY A 27 -0.01 -38.05 -17.69
CA GLY A 27 0.39 -39.15 -16.81
C GLY A 27 1.70 -39.83 -17.26
N ASP A 28 2.05 -39.73 -18.54
CA ASP A 28 3.06 -40.59 -19.19
C ASP A 28 4.45 -39.96 -19.28
N VAL A 29 4.58 -38.66 -18.98
CA VAL A 29 5.89 -37.95 -19.02
C VAL A 29 6.68 -38.20 -17.73
N GLU A 30 7.99 -38.37 -17.88
CA GLU A 30 8.91 -38.34 -16.74
C GLU A 30 9.21 -36.89 -16.37
N ILE A 31 8.90 -36.50 -15.11
CA ILE A 31 9.11 -35.14 -14.63
C ILE A 31 10.13 -35.18 -13.50
N THR A 32 11.21 -34.40 -13.66
CA THR A 32 12.26 -34.26 -12.66
C THR A 32 12.47 -32.79 -12.32
N VAL A 33 12.52 -32.48 -11.02
CA VAL A 33 12.86 -31.14 -10.49
C VAL A 33 14.22 -31.19 -9.84
N LEU A 34 15.10 -30.27 -10.22
CA LEU A 34 16.40 -30.04 -9.61
C LEU A 34 16.35 -28.73 -8.79
N GLU A 35 16.65 -28.84 -7.49
CA GLU A 35 16.68 -27.71 -6.59
C GLU A 35 18.05 -27.64 -5.89
N ALA A 36 18.70 -26.47 -5.99
CA ALA A 36 20.01 -26.24 -5.40
C ALA A 36 19.98 -26.17 -3.85
N GLY A 37 18.86 -25.72 -3.31
CA GLY A 37 18.59 -25.65 -1.88
C GLY A 37 18.05 -26.95 -1.29
N PRO A 38 17.87 -27.01 0.04
CA PRO A 38 17.29 -28.17 0.72
C PRO A 38 15.77 -28.25 0.60
N ASP A 39 15.09 -27.14 0.33
CA ASP A 39 13.64 -27.00 0.40
C ASP A 39 13.06 -26.65 -0.98
N ILE A 40 11.93 -27.25 -1.32
CA ILE A 40 11.11 -26.90 -2.49
C ILE A 40 9.79 -26.28 -2.04
N SER A 41 9.12 -25.59 -2.96
CA SER A 41 7.73 -25.16 -2.78
C SER A 41 7.47 -24.52 -1.41
N PHE A 42 8.29 -23.57 -1.02
CA PHE A 42 8.10 -22.82 0.22
C PHE A 42 7.57 -21.40 -0.05
N ALA A 43 6.88 -20.83 0.93
CA ALA A 43 6.30 -19.50 0.89
C ALA A 43 7.36 -18.44 1.23
N ASN A 44 8.17 -18.01 0.24
CA ASN A 44 9.19 -16.98 0.46
C ASN A 44 8.61 -15.63 0.89
N CYS A 45 7.40 -15.27 0.45
CA CYS A 45 6.70 -14.07 0.94
C CYS A 45 6.27 -14.19 2.41
N GLY A 46 6.28 -15.38 3.00
CA GLY A 46 5.96 -15.60 4.42
C GLY A 46 7.14 -15.40 5.39
N LEU A 47 8.37 -15.27 4.87
CA LEU A 47 9.58 -15.21 5.70
C LEU A 47 9.60 -14.03 6.68
N PRO A 48 9.26 -12.77 6.28
CA PRO A 48 9.18 -11.65 7.20
C PRO A 48 8.14 -11.87 8.32
N TYR A 49 6.99 -12.43 7.97
CA TYR A 49 5.89 -12.68 8.92
C TYR A 49 6.24 -13.76 9.95
N TYR A 50 7.07 -14.76 9.59
CA TYR A 50 7.63 -15.70 10.56
C TYR A 50 8.62 -15.01 11.51
N ILE A 51 9.51 -14.16 10.99
CA ILE A 51 10.44 -13.38 11.79
C ILE A 51 9.67 -12.47 12.76
N GLY A 52 8.61 -11.82 12.30
CA GLY A 52 7.72 -10.95 13.08
C GLY A 52 6.79 -11.68 14.06
N ARG A 53 6.70 -13.03 13.98
CA ARG A 53 5.81 -13.88 14.78
C ARG A 53 4.32 -13.78 14.42
N ASP A 54 3.98 -13.28 13.25
CA ASP A 54 2.62 -13.41 12.70
C ASP A 54 2.36 -14.86 12.23
N ILE A 55 3.40 -15.54 11.74
CA ILE A 55 3.40 -16.99 11.45
C ILE A 55 4.23 -17.67 12.54
N GLU A 56 3.60 -18.54 13.31
CA GLU A 56 4.23 -19.18 14.47
C GLU A 56 5.13 -20.36 14.09
N SER A 57 4.70 -21.16 13.13
CA SER A 57 5.39 -22.39 12.75
C SER A 57 6.18 -22.26 11.45
N ARG A 58 7.47 -22.59 11.51
CA ARG A 58 8.33 -22.71 10.32
C ARG A 58 7.77 -23.70 9.28
N SER A 59 7.15 -24.78 9.74
CA SER A 59 6.58 -25.80 8.87
C SER A 59 5.40 -25.29 8.04
N SER A 60 4.68 -24.26 8.51
CA SER A 60 3.61 -23.60 7.74
C SER A 60 4.11 -22.92 6.47
N LEU A 61 5.40 -22.59 6.40
CA LEU A 61 6.03 -22.01 5.20
C LEU A 61 6.42 -23.06 4.16
N ILE A 62 6.43 -24.34 4.49
CA ILE A 62 6.76 -25.42 3.57
C ILE A 62 5.46 -25.97 2.99
N LEU A 63 5.15 -25.56 1.75
CA LEU A 63 3.90 -25.95 1.10
C LEU A 63 3.94 -27.41 0.60
N GLN A 64 5.11 -27.89 0.16
CA GLN A 64 5.33 -29.25 -0.30
C GLN A 64 6.73 -29.71 0.06
N SER A 65 6.86 -30.98 0.50
CA SER A 65 8.15 -31.67 0.63
C SER A 65 8.45 -32.48 -0.65
N PRO A 66 9.71 -32.91 -0.89
CA PRO A 66 10.03 -33.83 -1.96
C PRO A 66 9.18 -35.11 -1.93
N THR A 67 8.91 -35.66 -0.75
CA THR A 67 8.10 -36.85 -0.54
C THR A 67 6.65 -36.61 -0.93
N SER A 68 6.02 -35.57 -0.37
CA SER A 68 4.62 -35.24 -0.69
C SER A 68 4.44 -34.88 -2.17
N PHE A 69 5.45 -34.25 -2.78
CA PHE A 69 5.42 -33.92 -4.20
C PHE A 69 5.51 -35.15 -5.10
N LYS A 70 6.32 -36.15 -4.68
CA LYS A 70 6.39 -37.46 -5.33
C LYS A 70 5.07 -38.24 -5.18
N GLU A 71 4.52 -38.30 -3.98
CA GLU A 71 3.27 -39.02 -3.71
C GLU A 71 2.07 -38.41 -4.43
N GLN A 72 1.95 -37.09 -4.39
CA GLN A 72 0.79 -36.38 -4.94
C GLN A 72 0.87 -36.22 -6.47
N TYR A 73 2.07 -35.98 -7.00
CA TYR A 73 2.25 -35.62 -8.41
C TYR A 73 3.13 -36.60 -9.20
N ASN A 74 3.64 -37.65 -8.57
CA ASN A 74 4.61 -38.56 -9.20
C ASN A 74 5.76 -37.80 -9.92
N VAL A 75 6.31 -36.78 -9.26
CA VAL A 75 7.44 -35.98 -9.74
C VAL A 75 8.69 -36.38 -8.98
N ASN A 76 9.79 -36.60 -9.68
CA ASN A 76 11.09 -36.85 -9.05
C ASN A 76 11.69 -35.51 -8.62
N VAL A 77 12.07 -35.39 -7.36
CA VAL A 77 12.66 -34.15 -6.81
C VAL A 77 14.02 -34.46 -6.25
N PHE A 78 15.03 -33.71 -6.71
CA PHE A 78 16.39 -33.76 -6.22
C PHE A 78 16.75 -32.42 -5.57
N THR A 79 16.75 -32.36 -4.26
CA THR A 79 17.21 -31.21 -3.48
C THR A 79 18.72 -31.24 -3.29
N ASN A 80 19.31 -30.12 -2.88
CA ASN A 80 20.76 -29.92 -2.78
C ASN A 80 21.52 -30.30 -4.06
N THR A 81 20.84 -30.13 -5.23
CA THR A 81 21.33 -30.56 -6.53
C THR A 81 21.35 -29.36 -7.47
N LYS A 82 22.52 -28.73 -7.54
CA LYS A 82 22.74 -27.51 -8.34
C LYS A 82 23.08 -27.88 -9.77
N ALA A 83 22.29 -27.40 -10.74
CA ALA A 83 22.66 -27.48 -12.15
C ALA A 83 23.86 -26.53 -12.40
N ILE A 84 24.92 -27.07 -13.01
CA ILE A 84 26.19 -26.37 -13.23
C ILE A 84 26.51 -26.16 -14.71
N LYS A 85 25.93 -26.98 -15.61
CA LYS A 85 26.11 -26.83 -17.06
C LYS A 85 24.92 -27.43 -17.81
N ILE A 86 24.50 -26.80 -18.92
CA ILE A 86 23.55 -27.35 -19.89
C ILE A 86 24.31 -27.63 -21.19
N ASP A 87 24.22 -28.86 -21.69
CA ASP A 87 24.65 -29.24 -23.01
C ASP A 87 23.40 -29.32 -23.90
N ARG A 88 23.23 -28.31 -24.77
CA ARG A 88 22.05 -28.17 -25.61
C ARG A 88 22.02 -29.17 -26.77
N GLU A 89 23.18 -29.55 -27.29
CA GLU A 89 23.31 -30.48 -28.40
C GLU A 89 22.96 -31.92 -27.95
N GLN A 90 23.53 -32.33 -26.80
CA GLN A 90 23.28 -33.64 -26.23
C GLN A 90 22.02 -33.71 -25.37
N LYS A 91 21.38 -32.59 -25.10
CA LYS A 91 20.23 -32.45 -24.18
C LYS A 91 20.51 -33.02 -22.79
N LEU A 92 21.64 -32.62 -22.20
CA LEU A 92 22.10 -33.04 -20.89
C LEU A 92 22.22 -31.86 -19.94
N VAL A 93 21.88 -32.06 -18.67
CA VAL A 93 22.17 -31.14 -17.57
C VAL A 93 23.13 -31.80 -16.61
N TYR A 94 24.28 -31.19 -16.42
CA TYR A 94 25.26 -31.62 -15.42
C TYR A 94 24.97 -30.93 -14.09
N THR A 95 25.04 -31.70 -13.01
CA THR A 95 24.73 -31.21 -11.66
C THR A 95 25.80 -31.56 -10.67
N GLU A 96 25.83 -30.84 -9.57
CA GLU A 96 26.67 -31.09 -8.43
C GLU A 96 25.82 -31.00 -7.15
N ASN A 97 25.96 -31.98 -6.27
CA ASN A 97 25.28 -31.94 -4.97
C ASN A 97 26.00 -30.91 -4.06
N THR A 98 25.26 -29.95 -3.54
CA THR A 98 25.79 -28.80 -2.77
C THR A 98 26.34 -29.20 -1.39
N LYS A 99 26.07 -30.44 -0.92
CA LYS A 99 26.56 -30.97 0.37
C LYS A 99 27.68 -31.99 0.21
N THR A 100 27.60 -32.87 -0.81
CA THR A 100 28.51 -33.98 -0.98
C THR A 100 29.48 -33.81 -2.15
N ASN A 101 29.28 -32.78 -3.01
CA ASN A 101 29.99 -32.54 -4.26
C ASN A 101 29.85 -33.69 -5.28
N GLU A 102 28.91 -34.61 -5.08
CA GLU A 102 28.63 -35.71 -6.02
C GLU A 102 28.08 -35.11 -7.34
N LYS A 103 28.63 -35.55 -8.45
CA LYS A 103 28.22 -35.13 -9.79
C LYS A 103 27.26 -36.13 -10.40
N LYS A 104 26.16 -35.62 -10.97
CA LYS A 104 25.17 -36.39 -11.73
C LYS A 104 24.83 -35.71 -13.03
N THR A 105 24.31 -36.50 -13.98
CA THR A 105 23.86 -35.98 -15.27
C THR A 105 22.42 -36.40 -15.48
N PHE A 106 21.59 -35.48 -15.99
CA PHE A 106 20.18 -35.69 -16.30
C PHE A 106 19.93 -35.39 -17.78
N GLU A 107 19.23 -36.30 -18.43
CA GLU A 107 18.76 -36.11 -19.81
C GLU A 107 17.44 -35.35 -19.81
N TYR A 108 17.19 -34.57 -20.86
CA TYR A 108 15.88 -33.94 -21.09
C TYR A 108 15.46 -33.97 -22.57
N SER A 109 14.17 -34.10 -22.81
CA SER A 109 13.57 -33.76 -24.09
C SER A 109 13.13 -32.29 -24.14
N LYS A 110 12.63 -31.78 -22.98
CA LYS A 110 12.29 -30.38 -22.73
C LYS A 110 12.86 -29.95 -21.39
N LEU A 111 13.27 -28.68 -21.31
CA LEU A 111 13.85 -28.06 -20.12
C LEU A 111 13.07 -26.80 -19.74
N ILE A 112 12.76 -26.63 -18.45
CA ILE A 112 12.16 -25.40 -17.91
C ILE A 112 13.14 -24.79 -16.91
N LEU A 113 13.61 -23.56 -17.20
CA LEU A 113 14.46 -22.78 -16.30
C LEU A 113 13.58 -21.91 -15.39
N ALA A 114 13.68 -22.13 -14.08
CA ALA A 114 12.89 -21.46 -13.06
C ALA A 114 13.74 -21.09 -11.83
N GLN A 115 14.98 -20.68 -12.06
CA GLN A 115 15.98 -20.44 -11.02
C GLN A 115 15.78 -19.10 -10.26
N GLY A 116 14.83 -18.29 -10.69
CA GLY A 116 14.47 -17.03 -10.03
C GLY A 116 15.59 -16.02 -9.98
N GLY A 117 15.74 -15.37 -8.84
CA GLY A 117 16.73 -14.34 -8.58
C GLY A 117 17.49 -14.56 -7.26
N LEU A 118 18.42 -13.67 -7.01
CA LEU A 118 19.21 -13.59 -5.77
C LEU A 118 19.20 -12.14 -5.27
N PRO A 119 19.24 -11.93 -3.95
CA PRO A 119 19.42 -10.60 -3.38
C PRO A 119 20.66 -9.91 -3.95
N LEU A 120 20.56 -8.62 -4.20
CA LEU A 120 21.72 -7.80 -4.52
C LEU A 120 22.54 -7.58 -3.24
N THR A 121 23.82 -7.87 -3.32
CA THR A 121 24.79 -7.50 -2.30
C THR A 121 25.69 -6.43 -2.90
N PRO A 122 25.56 -5.18 -2.45
CA PRO A 122 26.36 -4.09 -2.98
C PRO A 122 27.83 -4.22 -2.54
N PRO A 123 28.78 -3.64 -3.28
CA PRO A 123 30.19 -3.61 -2.89
C PRO A 123 30.42 -2.56 -1.77
N ILE A 124 29.70 -2.70 -0.67
CA ILE A 124 29.84 -1.83 0.52
C ILE A 124 30.82 -2.50 1.47
N GLU A 125 31.76 -1.74 2.00
CA GLU A 125 32.67 -2.21 3.04
C GLU A 125 31.84 -2.70 4.25
N GLY A 126 32.15 -3.91 4.73
CA GLY A 126 31.42 -4.53 5.84
C GLY A 126 30.17 -5.32 5.45
N ALA A 127 29.77 -5.36 4.18
CA ALA A 127 28.57 -6.10 3.74
C ALA A 127 28.61 -7.62 4.00
N SER A 128 29.80 -8.19 4.28
CA SER A 128 29.99 -9.60 4.62
C SER A 128 30.19 -9.88 6.13
N LEU A 129 29.99 -8.89 6.98
CA LEU A 129 30.10 -9.05 8.44
C LEU A 129 29.00 -9.98 8.98
N PRO A 130 29.26 -10.72 10.09
CA PRO A 130 28.36 -11.76 10.60
C PRO A 130 26.97 -11.27 11.01
N HIS A 131 26.80 -9.98 11.29
CA HIS A 131 25.53 -9.33 11.66
C HIS A 131 24.82 -8.68 10.48
N VAL A 132 25.31 -8.89 9.24
CA VAL A 132 24.70 -8.38 8.00
C VAL A 132 23.99 -9.51 7.28
N PHE A 133 22.73 -9.31 6.97
CA PHE A 133 21.84 -10.32 6.40
C PHE A 133 21.19 -9.87 5.12
N THR A 134 20.76 -10.83 4.32
CA THR A 134 19.75 -10.71 3.28
C THR A 134 18.63 -11.69 3.58
N LEU A 135 17.43 -11.48 3.03
CA LEU A 135 16.29 -12.40 3.22
C LEU A 135 15.79 -12.89 1.86
N TRP A 136 15.89 -14.20 1.62
CA TRP A 136 15.45 -14.81 0.36
C TRP A 136 15.01 -16.28 0.50
N THR A 137 15.63 -17.03 1.40
CA THR A 137 15.39 -18.45 1.61
C THR A 137 15.03 -18.74 3.05
N LEU A 138 14.52 -19.96 3.32
CA LEU A 138 14.28 -20.43 4.68
C LEU A 138 15.58 -20.42 5.51
N ALA A 139 16.74 -20.74 4.91
CA ALA A 139 18.03 -20.70 5.59
C ALA A 139 18.42 -19.27 6.02
N ASN A 140 18.14 -18.24 5.19
CA ASN A 140 18.36 -16.85 5.59
C ASN A 140 17.45 -16.48 6.76
N MET A 141 16.18 -16.85 6.71
CA MET A 141 15.21 -16.62 7.78
C MET A 141 15.66 -17.28 9.09
N ASP A 142 16.09 -18.55 9.03
CA ASP A 142 16.57 -19.30 10.18
C ASP A 142 17.80 -18.62 10.80
N ALA A 143 18.75 -18.15 9.97
CA ALA A 143 19.95 -17.43 10.43
C ALA A 143 19.60 -16.11 11.12
N ILE A 144 18.68 -15.32 10.56
CA ILE A 144 18.19 -14.07 11.15
C ILE A 144 17.51 -14.36 12.49
N ASP A 145 16.63 -15.35 12.56
CA ASP A 145 15.91 -15.68 13.80
C ASP A 145 16.83 -16.21 14.90
N ALA A 146 17.83 -17.04 14.52
CA ALA A 146 18.87 -17.50 15.44
C ALA A 146 19.68 -16.32 15.98
N PHE A 147 20.15 -15.42 15.11
CA PHE A 147 20.89 -14.24 15.52
C PHE A 147 20.11 -13.37 16.51
N ILE A 148 18.84 -13.10 16.24
CA ILE A 148 17.99 -12.32 17.15
C ILE A 148 17.83 -12.99 18.50
N LYS A 149 17.69 -14.32 18.55
CA LYS A 149 17.55 -15.09 19.79
C LYS A 149 18.84 -15.14 20.63
N GLU A 150 19.97 -15.35 19.96
CA GLU A 150 21.26 -15.57 20.59
C GLU A 150 21.97 -14.26 20.97
N GLN A 151 22.04 -13.31 20.02
CA GLN A 151 22.77 -12.06 20.21
C GLN A 151 21.92 -10.96 20.83
N LYS A 152 20.58 -11.09 20.80
CA LYS A 152 19.60 -10.14 21.38
C LYS A 152 19.87 -8.68 20.98
N PRO A 153 19.99 -8.40 19.66
CA PRO A 153 20.24 -7.05 19.17
C PRO A 153 19.14 -6.09 19.64
N LYS A 154 19.50 -4.81 19.81
CA LYS A 154 18.58 -3.75 20.22
C LYS A 154 18.22 -2.82 19.08
N LYS A 155 19.14 -2.66 18.12
CA LYS A 155 19.03 -1.72 17.01
C LYS A 155 19.26 -2.46 15.69
N ALA A 156 18.42 -2.18 14.71
CA ALA A 156 18.55 -2.74 13.37
C ALA A 156 18.48 -1.65 12.31
N THR A 157 19.32 -1.76 11.30
CA THR A 157 19.27 -0.91 10.11
C THR A 157 18.82 -1.72 8.91
N ILE A 158 17.73 -1.29 8.26
CA ILE A 158 17.26 -1.82 6.99
C ILE A 158 17.80 -0.94 5.87
N VAL A 159 18.55 -1.52 4.96
CA VAL A 159 19.09 -0.82 3.78
C VAL A 159 18.20 -1.16 2.58
N GLY A 160 17.41 -0.17 2.14
CA GLY A 160 16.40 -0.28 1.09
C GLY A 160 14.97 -0.30 1.61
N GLY A 161 14.20 0.70 1.24
CA GLY A 161 12.78 0.91 1.62
C GLY A 161 11.79 0.30 0.61
N GLY A 162 12.14 -0.82 -0.04
CA GLY A 162 11.23 -1.60 -0.89
C GLY A 162 10.35 -2.57 -0.08
N PHE A 163 9.56 -3.41 -0.77
CA PHE A 163 8.61 -4.35 -0.15
C PHE A 163 9.22 -5.17 0.99
N ILE A 164 10.28 -5.92 0.71
CA ILE A 164 10.94 -6.79 1.70
C ILE A 164 11.51 -5.97 2.87
N GLY A 165 12.10 -4.80 2.57
CA GLY A 165 12.66 -3.92 3.59
C GLY A 165 11.60 -3.41 4.56
N LEU A 166 10.44 -3.00 4.06
CA LEU A 166 9.34 -2.49 4.87
C LEU A 166 8.67 -3.59 5.71
N GLU A 167 8.42 -4.78 5.13
CA GLU A 167 7.91 -5.93 5.88
C GLU A 167 8.89 -6.37 6.98
N MET A 168 10.19 -6.33 6.70
CA MET A 168 11.21 -6.65 7.71
C MET A 168 11.36 -5.55 8.75
N ALA A 169 11.15 -4.27 8.39
CA ALA A 169 11.15 -3.18 9.36
C ALA A 169 10.05 -3.38 10.41
N GLU A 170 8.83 -3.73 9.98
CA GLU A 170 7.74 -4.14 10.87
C GLU A 170 8.12 -5.36 11.70
N ALA A 171 8.60 -6.42 11.04
CA ALA A 171 8.95 -7.69 11.70
C ALA A 171 9.97 -7.49 12.83
N LEU A 172 11.04 -6.73 12.59
CA LEU A 172 12.07 -6.45 13.59
C LEU A 172 11.56 -5.51 14.70
N ALA A 173 10.73 -4.53 14.38
CA ALA A 173 10.08 -3.68 15.37
C ALA A 173 9.16 -4.50 16.30
N LYS A 174 8.37 -5.45 15.77
CA LYS A 174 7.57 -6.41 16.55
C LYS A 174 8.44 -7.29 17.47
N ARG A 175 9.69 -7.55 17.09
CA ARG A 175 10.67 -8.26 17.93
C ARG A 175 11.29 -7.36 18.99
N GLY A 176 10.93 -6.09 19.05
CA GLY A 176 11.37 -5.10 20.05
C GLY A 176 12.69 -4.39 19.72
N LEU A 177 13.14 -4.44 18.48
CA LEU A 177 14.29 -3.67 18.03
C LEU A 177 13.88 -2.22 17.68
N LYS A 178 14.78 -1.26 17.97
CA LYS A 178 14.69 0.07 17.36
C LYS A 178 15.15 -0.03 15.92
N VAL A 179 14.29 0.32 14.96
CA VAL A 179 14.54 0.12 13.54
C VAL A 179 14.74 1.45 12.81
N SER A 180 15.81 1.52 12.02
CA SER A 180 16.10 2.61 11.09
C SER A 180 16.06 2.09 9.66
N VAL A 181 15.29 2.75 8.78
CA VAL A 181 15.23 2.44 7.34
C VAL A 181 16.05 3.46 6.58
N VAL A 182 17.00 3.01 5.77
CA VAL A 182 17.84 3.86 4.91
C VAL A 182 17.46 3.63 3.46
N GLU A 183 17.02 4.70 2.78
CA GLU A 183 16.60 4.66 1.37
C GLU A 183 17.39 5.69 0.56
N LYS A 184 18.04 5.22 -0.49
CA LYS A 184 18.85 6.07 -1.37
C LYS A 184 17.99 6.98 -2.24
N MET A 185 16.78 6.56 -2.55
CA MET A 185 15.83 7.32 -3.35
C MET A 185 15.09 8.36 -2.48
N PRO A 186 14.36 9.30 -3.10
CA PRO A 186 13.67 10.36 -2.38
C PRO A 186 12.62 9.90 -1.37
N HIS A 187 12.04 8.74 -1.54
CA HIS A 187 11.04 8.15 -0.65
C HIS A 187 11.09 6.63 -0.67
N VAL A 188 10.50 5.99 0.33
CA VAL A 188 10.30 4.54 0.35
C VAL A 188 9.33 4.10 -0.76
N MET A 189 9.30 2.82 -1.08
CA MET A 189 8.42 2.28 -2.12
C MET A 189 8.43 3.07 -3.45
N ASN A 190 9.58 3.26 -4.07
CA ASN A 190 9.71 4.07 -5.31
C ASN A 190 8.87 3.60 -6.52
N VAL A 191 8.14 2.52 -6.39
CA VAL A 191 7.19 2.02 -7.40
C VAL A 191 5.86 2.80 -7.39
N VAL A 192 5.51 3.43 -6.26
CA VAL A 192 4.32 4.27 -6.11
C VAL A 192 4.65 5.75 -6.23
N ASP A 193 3.64 6.58 -6.49
CA ASP A 193 3.80 8.03 -6.49
C ASP A 193 4.00 8.55 -5.03
N PRO A 194 4.65 9.71 -4.84
CA PRO A 194 5.09 10.19 -3.52
C PRO A 194 3.99 10.30 -2.45
N GLU A 195 2.76 10.61 -2.83
CA GLU A 195 1.63 10.69 -1.90
C GLU A 195 1.41 9.36 -1.16
N PHE A 196 1.53 8.23 -1.88
CA PHE A 196 1.34 6.90 -1.32
C PHE A 196 2.54 6.44 -0.48
N ALA A 197 3.74 6.85 -0.89
CA ALA A 197 4.94 6.67 -0.08
C ALA A 197 4.85 7.44 1.24
N GLY A 198 4.36 8.69 1.22
CA GLY A 198 4.16 9.52 2.41
C GLY A 198 3.19 8.89 3.41
N PHE A 199 2.16 8.17 2.95
CA PHE A 199 1.25 7.42 3.83
C PHE A 199 1.99 6.27 4.56
N ILE A 200 2.87 5.53 3.87
CA ILE A 200 3.71 4.51 4.51
C ILE A 200 4.71 5.13 5.49
N GLU A 201 5.35 6.24 5.10
CA GLU A 201 6.29 6.93 6.00
C GLU A 201 5.61 7.43 7.27
N GLU A 202 4.39 7.93 7.16
CA GLU A 202 3.58 8.32 8.32
C GLU A 202 3.34 7.14 9.26
N GLU A 203 3.01 5.98 8.72
CA GLU A 203 2.83 4.75 9.48
C GLU A 203 4.11 4.32 10.19
N LEU A 204 5.24 4.24 9.48
CA LEU A 204 6.54 3.87 10.08
C LEU A 204 6.91 4.79 11.23
N LEU A 205 6.80 6.11 11.02
CA LEU A 205 7.11 7.12 12.04
C LEU A 205 6.15 7.04 13.22
N SER A 206 4.87 6.68 13.00
CA SER A 206 3.89 6.55 14.09
C SER A 206 4.25 5.41 15.04
N TYR A 207 4.91 4.36 14.54
CA TYR A 207 5.45 3.25 15.35
C TYR A 207 6.88 3.50 15.86
N GLY A 208 7.41 4.71 15.70
CA GLY A 208 8.71 5.12 16.23
C GLY A 208 9.91 4.61 15.43
N LEU A 209 9.71 4.18 14.19
CA LEU A 209 10.81 3.88 13.30
C LEU A 209 11.43 5.16 12.75
N GLU A 210 12.71 5.11 12.42
CA GLU A 210 13.41 6.22 11.77
C GLU A 210 13.54 5.96 10.27
N VAL A 211 13.33 7.00 9.45
CA VAL A 211 13.44 6.88 7.99
C VAL A 211 14.44 7.91 7.47
N TYR A 212 15.54 7.43 6.89
CA TYR A 212 16.59 8.22 6.28
C TYR A 212 16.48 8.11 4.74
N LYS A 213 16.23 9.21 4.08
CA LYS A 213 15.96 9.29 2.64
C LYS A 213 17.02 10.10 1.92
N ASN A 214 17.13 9.92 0.58
CA ASN A 214 18.15 10.57 -0.25
C ASN A 214 19.58 10.32 0.25
N VAL A 215 19.80 9.18 0.88
CA VAL A 215 21.10 8.84 1.48
C VAL A 215 21.39 7.36 1.30
N GLY A 216 22.62 7.03 0.94
CA GLY A 216 23.11 5.67 0.78
C GLY A 216 23.99 5.23 1.96
N VAL A 217 24.15 3.92 2.10
CA VAL A 217 25.10 3.35 3.06
C VAL A 217 26.49 3.35 2.41
N GLN A 218 27.47 3.92 3.09
CA GLN A 218 28.88 3.96 2.66
C GLN A 218 29.69 2.81 3.27
N VAL A 219 29.57 2.59 4.61
CA VAL A 219 30.31 1.56 5.34
C VAL A 219 29.40 0.93 6.39
N ILE A 220 29.48 -0.38 6.55
CA ILE A 220 28.85 -1.10 7.64
C ILE A 220 29.96 -1.49 8.64
N GLY A 221 29.95 -0.86 9.80
CA GLY A 221 30.85 -1.17 10.91
C GLY A 221 30.29 -2.28 11.82
N LYS A 222 30.98 -2.55 12.91
CA LYS A 222 30.59 -3.58 13.89
C LYS A 222 29.31 -3.20 14.65
N ASP A 223 29.15 -1.93 14.98
CA ASP A 223 28.12 -1.38 15.86
C ASP A 223 27.44 -0.12 15.28
N GLN A 224 27.78 0.23 14.05
CA GLN A 224 27.22 1.40 13.37
C GLN A 224 27.23 1.26 11.85
N VAL A 225 26.36 2.00 11.20
CA VAL A 225 26.29 2.16 9.74
C VAL A 225 26.63 3.61 9.40
N LEU A 226 27.67 3.83 8.60
CA LEU A 226 28.06 5.14 8.10
C LEU A 226 27.33 5.43 6.78
N LEU A 227 26.68 6.58 6.70
CA LEU A 227 25.97 7.04 5.52
C LEU A 227 26.85 7.92 4.62
N ASP A 228 26.51 8.05 3.35
CA ASP A 228 27.27 8.81 2.34
C ASP A 228 27.21 10.34 2.56
N ASN A 229 26.32 10.82 3.42
CA ASN A 229 26.28 12.22 3.89
C ASN A 229 27.14 12.49 5.13
N GLY A 230 27.89 11.50 5.61
CA GLY A 230 28.78 11.59 6.77
C GLY A 230 28.11 11.32 8.12
N SER A 231 26.80 11.12 8.18
CA SER A 231 26.12 10.72 9.43
C SER A 231 26.29 9.23 9.72
N ALA A 232 26.14 8.84 10.97
CA ALA A 232 26.23 7.44 11.42
C ALA A 232 24.96 7.03 12.19
N ILE A 233 24.54 5.78 11.99
CA ILE A 233 23.41 5.16 12.69
C ILE A 233 23.95 4.00 13.51
N GLU A 234 23.70 4.01 14.82
CA GLU A 234 24.03 2.85 15.69
C GLU A 234 23.18 1.63 15.30
N SER A 235 23.82 0.49 15.11
CA SER A 235 23.17 -0.71 14.60
C SER A 235 23.88 -1.98 15.04
N ASP A 236 23.14 -2.87 15.69
CA ASP A 236 23.62 -4.20 16.09
C ASP A 236 23.38 -5.25 14.99
N MET A 237 22.51 -4.94 14.04
CA MET A 237 22.10 -5.82 12.96
C MET A 237 21.76 -5.02 11.72
N VAL A 238 22.18 -5.50 10.56
CA VAL A 238 21.88 -4.86 9.26
C VAL A 238 21.18 -5.85 8.33
N LEU A 239 20.10 -5.41 7.69
CA LEU A 239 19.45 -6.15 6.62
C LEU A 239 19.63 -5.40 5.29
N LEU A 240 20.22 -6.06 4.30
CA LEU A 240 20.34 -5.55 2.93
C LEU A 240 19.11 -5.97 2.10
N SER A 241 18.32 -4.99 1.67
CA SER A 241 17.08 -5.18 0.89
C SER A 241 17.01 -4.23 -0.30
N ILE A 242 18.12 -4.12 -1.05
CA ILE A 242 18.29 -3.17 -2.16
C ILE A 242 17.88 -3.71 -3.53
N GLY A 243 17.09 -4.78 -3.56
CA GLY A 243 16.58 -5.41 -4.76
C GLY A 243 17.17 -6.79 -5.06
N VAL A 244 16.79 -7.33 -6.21
CA VAL A 244 17.16 -8.68 -6.67
C VAL A 244 17.74 -8.65 -8.07
N ARG A 245 18.66 -9.56 -8.35
CA ARG A 245 19.18 -9.83 -9.69
C ARG A 245 18.75 -11.21 -10.16
N PRO A 246 18.47 -11.39 -11.44
CA PRO A 246 18.13 -12.70 -11.99
C PRO A 246 19.32 -13.65 -11.93
N THR A 247 19.04 -14.95 -11.72
CA THR A 247 20.05 -16.01 -11.73
C THR A 247 20.26 -16.50 -13.16
N LEU A 248 21.29 -16.01 -13.85
CA LEU A 248 21.49 -16.20 -15.28
C LEU A 248 22.76 -16.97 -15.67
N ASP A 249 23.64 -17.28 -14.74
CA ASP A 249 24.95 -17.85 -15.06
C ASP A 249 24.80 -19.12 -15.92
N LEU A 250 23.93 -20.05 -15.52
CA LEU A 250 23.66 -21.28 -16.24
C LEU A 250 23.10 -21.04 -17.66
N ALA A 251 22.23 -20.03 -17.83
CA ALA A 251 21.63 -19.69 -19.13
C ALA A 251 22.66 -19.03 -20.05
N LYS A 252 23.51 -18.15 -19.51
CA LYS A 252 24.59 -17.50 -20.26
C LYS A 252 25.63 -18.48 -20.73
N ASP A 253 26.06 -19.39 -19.84
CA ASP A 253 27.03 -20.44 -20.16
C ASP A 253 26.51 -21.43 -21.21
N ALA A 254 25.19 -21.62 -21.27
CA ALA A 254 24.50 -22.37 -22.30
C ALA A 254 24.32 -21.59 -23.61
N GLY A 255 24.72 -20.33 -23.71
CA GLY A 255 24.55 -19.49 -24.90
C GLY A 255 23.11 -19.09 -25.18
N LEU A 256 22.25 -18.98 -24.16
CA LEU A 256 20.90 -18.44 -24.31
C LEU A 256 20.90 -16.91 -24.31
N GLU A 257 20.00 -16.31 -25.07
CA GLU A 257 19.93 -14.85 -25.25
C GLU A 257 19.44 -14.14 -23.99
N ILE A 258 20.15 -13.08 -23.62
CA ILE A 258 19.80 -12.19 -22.53
C ILE A 258 19.21 -10.90 -23.11
N GLY A 259 18.07 -10.49 -22.59
CA GLY A 259 17.35 -9.32 -23.08
C GLY A 259 17.86 -7.98 -22.55
N SER A 260 17.26 -6.92 -23.01
CA SER A 260 17.67 -5.53 -22.78
C SER A 260 17.60 -5.10 -21.32
N THR A 261 16.73 -5.72 -20.51
CA THR A 261 16.59 -5.42 -19.08
C THR A 261 17.54 -6.26 -18.21
N GLY A 262 18.34 -7.12 -18.83
CA GLY A 262 19.22 -8.06 -18.15
C GLY A 262 18.50 -9.30 -17.62
N GLY A 263 17.29 -9.59 -18.08
CA GLY A 263 16.59 -10.86 -17.86
C GLY A 263 16.86 -11.86 -18.98
N LEU A 264 16.57 -13.16 -18.78
CA LEU A 264 16.60 -14.16 -19.85
C LEU A 264 15.49 -13.84 -20.83
N GLN A 265 15.84 -13.70 -22.12
CA GLN A 265 14.89 -13.41 -23.17
C GLN A 265 13.98 -14.64 -23.44
N VAL A 266 12.69 -14.38 -23.50
CA VAL A 266 11.67 -15.37 -23.92
C VAL A 266 10.69 -14.74 -24.89
N ASP A 267 10.11 -15.61 -25.75
CA ASP A 267 8.97 -15.23 -26.58
C ASP A 267 7.65 -15.23 -25.78
N ALA A 268 6.55 -14.99 -26.47
CA ALA A 268 5.23 -14.99 -25.85
C ALA A 268 4.80 -16.39 -25.36
N ASP A 269 5.38 -17.47 -25.93
CA ASP A 269 5.18 -18.85 -25.50
C ASP A 269 6.04 -19.23 -24.28
N LEU A 270 6.83 -18.29 -23.74
CA LEU A 270 7.85 -18.47 -22.70
C LEU A 270 9.00 -19.39 -23.12
N ARG A 271 9.27 -19.49 -24.42
CA ARG A 271 10.38 -20.24 -25.01
C ARG A 271 11.60 -19.32 -25.11
N THR A 272 12.76 -19.86 -24.82
CA THR A 272 14.04 -19.17 -24.99
C THR A 272 14.49 -19.17 -26.44
N SER A 273 15.72 -18.71 -26.74
CA SER A 273 16.35 -18.85 -28.04
C SER A 273 16.60 -20.31 -28.46
N ASP A 274 16.40 -21.28 -27.54
CA ASP A 274 16.39 -22.72 -27.84
C ASP A 274 14.96 -23.26 -27.79
N PRO A 275 14.45 -23.91 -28.88
CA PRO A 275 13.07 -24.37 -28.96
C PRO A 275 12.73 -25.52 -27.97
N SER A 276 13.72 -26.12 -27.34
CA SER A 276 13.55 -27.15 -26.31
C SER A 276 13.59 -26.60 -24.89
N ILE A 277 13.92 -25.32 -24.71
CA ILE A 277 14.13 -24.69 -23.41
C ILE A 277 13.13 -23.57 -23.19
N PHE A 278 12.36 -23.66 -22.13
CA PHE A 278 11.41 -22.67 -21.64
C PHE A 278 11.98 -22.00 -20.38
N ALA A 279 11.47 -20.81 -20.05
CA ALA A 279 11.85 -20.17 -18.78
C ALA A 279 10.68 -19.41 -18.17
N ALA A 280 10.69 -19.30 -16.83
CA ALA A 280 9.63 -18.64 -16.05
C ALA A 280 10.16 -18.07 -14.73
N GLY A 281 9.42 -17.11 -14.19
CA GLY A 281 9.70 -16.46 -12.90
C GLY A 281 10.68 -15.30 -13.01
N ASP A 282 11.29 -14.93 -11.89
CA ASP A 282 12.05 -13.68 -11.71
C ASP A 282 13.29 -13.54 -12.60
N MET A 283 13.68 -14.62 -13.26
CA MET A 283 14.84 -14.62 -14.13
C MET A 283 14.57 -14.14 -15.55
N ILE A 284 13.31 -14.06 -15.99
CA ILE A 284 12.96 -13.72 -17.37
C ILE A 284 12.64 -12.25 -17.58
N GLU A 285 12.77 -11.81 -18.83
CA GLU A 285 12.29 -10.54 -19.33
C GLU A 285 10.94 -10.74 -20.02
N ILE A 286 9.96 -9.91 -19.70
CA ILE A 286 8.59 -10.01 -20.22
C ILE A 286 8.13 -8.64 -20.73
N GLU A 287 6.98 -8.60 -21.42
CA GLU A 287 6.33 -7.36 -21.79
C GLU A 287 5.47 -6.81 -20.65
N HIS A 288 5.58 -5.52 -20.39
CA HIS A 288 4.61 -4.81 -19.56
C HIS A 288 3.32 -4.59 -20.36
N ARG A 289 2.19 -4.99 -19.79
CA ARG A 289 0.93 -5.04 -20.53
C ARG A 289 0.40 -3.68 -21.01
N VAL A 290 0.76 -2.58 -20.35
CA VAL A 290 0.29 -1.24 -20.72
C VAL A 290 1.15 -0.62 -21.81
N HIS A 291 2.45 -0.41 -21.55
CA HIS A 291 3.34 0.30 -22.49
C HIS A 291 4.16 -0.62 -23.40
N GLN A 292 3.97 -1.95 -23.29
CA GLN A 292 4.58 -2.99 -24.14
C GLN A 292 6.12 -3.03 -24.14
N ALA A 293 6.79 -2.21 -23.34
CA ALA A 293 8.22 -2.30 -23.19
C ALA A 293 8.62 -3.56 -22.40
N LYS A 294 9.83 -4.04 -22.64
CA LYS A 294 10.42 -5.16 -21.90
C LYS A 294 10.74 -4.73 -20.47
N VAL A 295 10.36 -5.58 -19.51
CA VAL A 295 10.52 -5.35 -18.06
C VAL A 295 10.85 -6.65 -17.35
N ARG A 296 11.39 -6.54 -16.15
CA ARG A 296 11.47 -7.64 -15.17
C ARG A 296 10.50 -7.36 -14.03
N ILE A 297 9.65 -8.30 -13.72
CA ILE A 297 8.65 -8.19 -12.65
C ILE A 297 8.80 -9.41 -11.73
N PRO A 298 9.69 -9.33 -10.73
CA PRO A 298 9.97 -10.44 -9.82
C PRO A 298 8.87 -10.55 -8.75
N LEU A 299 7.72 -11.08 -9.16
CA LEU A 299 6.54 -11.28 -8.31
C LEU A 299 6.02 -12.71 -8.43
N ALA A 300 5.55 -13.26 -7.32
CA ALA A 300 5.04 -14.64 -7.24
C ALA A 300 3.82 -14.90 -8.15
N GLY A 301 2.92 -13.93 -8.28
CA GLY A 301 1.74 -14.03 -9.15
C GLY A 301 2.09 -14.28 -10.63
N PRO A 302 2.89 -13.40 -11.26
CA PRO A 302 3.45 -13.63 -12.59
C PRO A 302 4.24 -14.94 -12.70
N ALA A 303 5.14 -15.25 -11.76
CA ALA A 303 5.95 -16.47 -11.77
C ALA A 303 5.09 -17.74 -11.83
N ASN A 304 4.03 -17.84 -11.05
CA ASN A 304 3.10 -18.98 -11.07
C ASN A 304 2.35 -19.10 -12.39
N LYS A 305 1.87 -18.00 -12.96
CA LYS A 305 1.20 -18.00 -14.28
C LYS A 305 2.15 -18.41 -15.39
N GLN A 306 3.38 -17.90 -15.36
CA GLN A 306 4.43 -18.25 -16.31
C GLN A 306 4.82 -19.73 -16.20
N GLY A 307 5.04 -20.26 -15.00
CA GLY A 307 5.33 -21.67 -14.78
C GLY A 307 4.23 -22.58 -15.34
N ARG A 308 2.98 -22.20 -15.17
CA ARG A 308 1.84 -22.93 -15.76
C ARG A 308 1.85 -22.92 -17.29
N ILE A 309 2.07 -21.76 -17.91
CA ILE A 309 2.10 -21.61 -19.37
C ILE A 309 3.31 -22.34 -19.97
N ALA A 310 4.50 -22.18 -19.36
CA ALA A 310 5.70 -22.88 -19.81
C ALA A 310 5.51 -24.41 -19.79
N ALA A 311 4.82 -24.94 -18.77
CA ALA A 311 4.49 -26.36 -18.69
C ALA A 311 3.54 -26.83 -19.81
N GLU A 312 2.49 -26.07 -20.09
CA GLU A 312 1.56 -26.36 -21.18
C GLU A 312 2.27 -26.36 -22.54
N ASN A 313 3.13 -25.36 -22.77
CA ASN A 313 3.85 -25.20 -24.03
C ASN A 313 5.00 -26.23 -24.19
N ALA A 314 5.62 -26.66 -23.10
CA ALA A 314 6.60 -27.75 -23.12
C ALA A 314 5.99 -29.08 -23.60
N LEU A 315 4.68 -29.30 -23.41
CA LEU A 315 3.92 -30.44 -23.87
C LEU A 315 3.27 -30.21 -25.26
N GLY A 316 3.70 -29.19 -26.00
CA GLY A 316 3.19 -28.88 -27.32
C GLY A 316 1.97 -27.96 -27.37
N GLY A 317 1.61 -27.33 -26.28
CA GLY A 317 0.62 -26.25 -26.23
C GLY A 317 1.08 -24.98 -26.97
N ASN A 318 0.18 -24.02 -27.10
CA ASN A 318 0.41 -22.73 -27.76
C ASN A 318 -0.18 -21.55 -26.96
N HIS A 319 -0.12 -21.62 -25.66
CA HIS A 319 -0.65 -20.56 -24.78
C HIS A 319 0.30 -19.37 -24.72
N LEU A 320 -0.21 -18.18 -25.04
CA LEU A 320 0.57 -16.95 -24.97
C LEU A 320 0.51 -16.35 -23.58
N TYR A 321 1.65 -15.93 -23.06
CA TYR A 321 1.71 -15.12 -21.86
C TYR A 321 1.38 -13.66 -22.20
N PRO A 322 0.32 -13.07 -21.62
CA PRO A 322 -0.17 -11.76 -22.05
C PRO A 322 0.68 -10.58 -21.49
N GLY A 323 1.82 -10.86 -20.86
CA GLY A 323 2.57 -9.88 -20.11
C GLY A 323 2.02 -9.67 -18.69
N SER A 324 2.56 -8.68 -17.98
CA SER A 324 2.18 -8.39 -16.60
C SER A 324 1.89 -6.90 -16.40
N LEU A 325 0.99 -6.60 -15.46
CA LEU A 325 0.72 -5.25 -14.99
C LEU A 325 1.65 -4.80 -13.85
N GLY A 326 2.41 -5.73 -13.25
CA GLY A 326 3.21 -5.45 -12.06
C GLY A 326 2.37 -5.17 -10.82
N THR A 327 1.13 -5.67 -10.75
CA THR A 327 0.26 -5.47 -9.58
C THR A 327 0.93 -5.97 -8.33
N SER A 328 1.13 -5.07 -7.36
CA SER A 328 1.80 -5.34 -6.10
C SER A 328 1.17 -4.56 -4.96
N ILE A 329 1.21 -5.14 -3.77
CA ILE A 329 0.62 -4.59 -2.57
C ILE A 329 1.49 -4.95 -1.37
N VAL A 330 1.55 -4.07 -0.39
CA VAL A 330 2.24 -4.31 0.88
C VAL A 330 1.37 -3.86 2.05
N ARG A 331 1.45 -4.58 3.13
CA ARG A 331 0.98 -4.14 4.43
C ARG A 331 2.20 -3.83 5.32
N VAL A 332 2.20 -2.66 5.93
CA VAL A 332 3.19 -2.23 6.92
C VAL A 332 2.45 -1.81 8.17
N PHE A 333 2.56 -2.59 9.23
CA PHE A 333 1.69 -2.52 10.41
C PHE A 333 0.20 -2.61 10.02
N GLU A 334 -0.53 -1.51 10.11
CA GLU A 334 -1.95 -1.45 9.73
C GLU A 334 -2.16 -0.85 8.34
N ALA A 335 -1.17 -0.10 7.84
CA ALA A 335 -1.26 0.57 6.56
C ALA A 335 -1.08 -0.40 5.40
N VAL A 336 -1.97 -0.31 4.42
CA VAL A 336 -1.92 -1.08 3.17
C VAL A 336 -1.74 -0.12 2.02
N VAL A 337 -0.74 -0.36 1.16
CA VAL A 337 -0.51 0.40 -0.07
C VAL A 337 -0.24 -0.55 -1.23
N GLY A 338 -0.86 -0.26 -2.37
CA GLY A 338 -0.66 -1.06 -3.58
C GLY A 338 -0.72 -0.24 -4.86
N ILE A 339 -0.15 -0.81 -5.91
CA ILE A 339 -0.09 -0.24 -7.26
C ILE A 339 -0.38 -1.32 -8.30
N THR A 340 -0.98 -0.92 -9.41
CA THR A 340 -1.17 -1.75 -10.60
C THR A 340 -1.00 -0.90 -11.86
N GLY A 341 -0.46 -1.50 -12.93
CA GLY A 341 -0.16 -0.78 -14.16
C GLY A 341 0.97 0.23 -13.98
N LEU A 342 0.76 1.45 -14.43
CA LEU A 342 1.78 2.52 -14.39
C LEU A 342 1.43 3.56 -13.31
N SER A 343 2.45 4.02 -12.56
CA SER A 343 2.33 5.27 -11.81
C SER A 343 2.28 6.45 -12.77
N LEU A 344 1.85 7.63 -12.32
CA LEU A 344 1.82 8.84 -13.17
C LEU A 344 3.20 9.16 -13.72
N LYS A 345 4.23 9.03 -12.87
CA LYS A 345 5.63 9.22 -13.26
C LYS A 345 6.07 8.23 -14.35
N ALA A 346 5.75 6.94 -14.18
CA ALA A 346 6.09 5.90 -15.16
C ALA A 346 5.35 6.08 -16.48
N ALA A 347 4.08 6.48 -16.45
CA ALA A 347 3.29 6.76 -17.65
C ALA A 347 3.87 7.93 -18.46
N LYS A 348 4.21 9.04 -17.79
CA LYS A 348 4.88 10.18 -18.43
C LYS A 348 6.26 9.82 -19.00
N ALA A 349 7.06 9.03 -18.28
CA ALA A 349 8.35 8.54 -18.75
C ALA A 349 8.22 7.61 -19.98
N ALA A 350 7.10 6.88 -20.09
CA ALA A 350 6.78 6.07 -21.28
C ALA A 350 6.22 6.90 -22.46
N GLY A 351 6.12 8.23 -22.34
CA GLY A 351 5.62 9.12 -23.38
C GLY A 351 4.10 9.13 -23.52
N ILE A 352 3.37 8.62 -22.55
CA ILE A 352 1.90 8.62 -22.55
C ILE A 352 1.41 9.98 -22.02
N ASP A 353 0.47 10.62 -22.72
CA ASP A 353 -0.20 11.84 -22.24
C ASP A 353 -1.20 11.47 -21.11
N ALA A 354 -0.64 11.16 -19.97
CA ALA A 354 -1.36 10.66 -18.82
C ALA A 354 -1.79 11.78 -17.87
N ALA A 355 -2.93 11.55 -17.21
CA ALA A 355 -3.38 12.32 -16.05
C ALA A 355 -3.75 11.38 -14.91
N ALA A 356 -3.78 11.92 -13.69
CA ALA A 356 -4.20 11.17 -12.51
C ALA A 356 -5.15 12.00 -11.65
N VAL A 357 -6.05 11.31 -10.97
CA VAL A 357 -6.92 11.90 -9.95
C VAL A 357 -6.85 11.07 -8.68
N THR A 358 -6.87 11.73 -7.54
CA THR A 358 -6.89 11.09 -6.22
C THR A 358 -8.17 11.45 -5.49
N VAL A 359 -8.80 10.47 -4.86
CA VAL A 359 -9.95 10.66 -3.97
C VAL A 359 -9.71 9.97 -2.64
N HIS A 360 -10.15 10.60 -1.57
CA HIS A 360 -10.20 10.06 -0.22
C HIS A 360 -11.66 9.86 0.15
N LYS A 361 -12.01 8.65 0.56
CA LYS A 361 -13.38 8.27 0.89
C LYS A 361 -13.39 7.16 1.93
N GLU A 362 -14.42 7.10 2.73
CA GLU A 362 -14.63 5.97 3.63
C GLU A 362 -14.82 4.67 2.84
N HIS A 363 -14.20 3.57 3.30
CA HIS A 363 -14.24 2.27 2.63
C HIS A 363 -15.63 1.63 2.64
N HIS A 364 -16.50 2.03 3.59
CA HIS A 364 -17.94 1.77 3.63
C HIS A 364 -18.68 3.02 4.13
N THR A 365 -20.01 2.96 4.30
CA THR A 365 -20.80 4.13 4.71
C THR A 365 -20.37 4.69 6.06
N ALA A 366 -20.22 6.02 6.15
CA ALA A 366 -19.72 6.69 7.35
C ALA A 366 -20.63 6.53 8.59
N TYR A 367 -21.92 6.31 8.39
CA TYR A 367 -22.87 6.08 9.49
C TYR A 367 -22.82 4.65 10.05
N TYR A 368 -22.12 3.71 9.39
CA TYR A 368 -21.88 2.38 9.93
C TYR A 368 -20.56 2.35 10.71
N PRO A 369 -20.51 1.75 11.92
CA PRO A 369 -19.34 1.77 12.78
C PRO A 369 -18.11 1.17 12.10
N GLY A 370 -16.93 1.71 12.41
CA GLY A 370 -15.64 1.22 11.91
C GLY A 370 -15.24 1.73 10.53
N ALA A 371 -15.93 2.74 9.99
CA ALA A 371 -15.54 3.37 8.73
C ALA A 371 -14.13 3.97 8.81
N GLN A 372 -13.28 3.60 7.85
CA GLN A 372 -11.92 4.10 7.70
C GLN A 372 -11.71 4.66 6.30
N GLU A 373 -10.85 5.65 6.18
CA GLU A 373 -10.53 6.25 4.90
C GLU A 373 -9.75 5.29 4.01
N VAL A 374 -10.13 5.23 2.75
CA VAL A 374 -9.37 4.63 1.66
C VAL A 374 -9.06 5.70 0.62
N THR A 375 -7.82 5.73 0.19
CA THR A 375 -7.34 6.59 -0.89
C THR A 375 -7.27 5.78 -2.17
N VAL A 376 -7.83 6.33 -3.24
CA VAL A 376 -7.79 5.73 -4.58
C VAL A 376 -7.27 6.76 -5.55
N ARG A 377 -6.23 6.39 -6.30
CA ARG A 377 -5.73 7.14 -7.46
C ARG A 377 -5.99 6.35 -8.72
N LEU A 378 -6.62 6.99 -9.72
CA LEU A 378 -6.70 6.49 -11.08
C LEU A 378 -5.72 7.25 -11.97
N ILE A 379 -4.99 6.51 -12.79
CA ILE A 379 -4.09 7.03 -13.82
C ILE A 379 -4.65 6.60 -15.18
N TYR A 380 -4.84 7.55 -16.08
CA TYR A 380 -5.48 7.31 -17.37
C TYR A 380 -4.81 8.09 -18.50
N ASP A 381 -4.90 7.57 -19.71
CA ASP A 381 -4.51 8.24 -20.95
C ASP A 381 -5.58 9.27 -21.31
N LYS A 382 -5.20 10.55 -21.41
CA LYS A 382 -6.15 11.65 -21.69
C LYS A 382 -6.79 11.56 -23.07
N THR A 383 -6.09 10.95 -24.04
CA THR A 383 -6.57 10.86 -25.42
C THR A 383 -7.64 9.78 -25.56
N THR A 384 -7.43 8.62 -24.95
CA THR A 384 -8.32 7.47 -25.10
C THR A 384 -9.30 7.31 -23.95
N GLY A 385 -9.03 7.94 -22.81
CA GLY A 385 -9.76 7.71 -21.56
C GLY A 385 -9.45 6.36 -20.91
N CYS A 386 -8.59 5.53 -21.51
CA CYS A 386 -8.26 4.23 -20.95
C CYS A 386 -7.54 4.35 -19.60
N VAL A 387 -7.95 3.54 -18.63
CA VAL A 387 -7.25 3.38 -17.35
C VAL A 387 -5.98 2.60 -17.61
N ILE A 388 -4.83 3.18 -17.28
CA ILE A 388 -3.50 2.62 -17.52
C ILE A 388 -2.76 2.27 -16.24
N GLY A 389 -3.31 2.67 -15.09
CA GLY A 389 -2.76 2.35 -13.79
C GLY A 389 -3.60 2.89 -12.66
N GLY A 390 -3.16 2.61 -11.47
CA GLY A 390 -3.73 3.19 -10.26
C GLY A 390 -3.08 2.68 -8.99
N GLU A 391 -3.32 3.43 -7.94
CA GLU A 391 -2.74 3.21 -6.62
C GLU A 391 -3.82 3.27 -5.55
N THR A 392 -3.64 2.51 -4.51
CA THR A 392 -4.55 2.51 -3.36
C THR A 392 -3.78 2.57 -2.06
N ALA A 393 -4.33 3.28 -1.07
CA ALA A 393 -3.80 3.33 0.28
C ALA A 393 -4.95 3.35 1.30
N GLY A 394 -4.73 2.76 2.47
CA GLY A 394 -5.71 2.80 3.56
C GLY A 394 -5.49 1.72 4.61
N TYR A 395 -6.25 1.78 5.67
CA TYR A 395 -6.25 0.77 6.73
C TYR A 395 -7.28 -0.34 6.47
N ALA A 396 -8.22 -0.11 5.57
CA ALA A 396 -9.23 -1.08 5.15
C ALA A 396 -9.66 -0.86 3.70
N GLY A 397 -9.89 -1.94 2.95
CA GLY A 397 -10.49 -1.95 1.62
C GLY A 397 -9.62 -1.39 0.48
N ALA A 398 -8.33 -1.14 0.70
CA ALA A 398 -7.38 -0.74 -0.33
C ALA A 398 -7.11 -1.87 -1.33
N ASP A 399 -6.96 -3.09 -0.82
CA ASP A 399 -6.75 -4.33 -1.58
C ASP A 399 -7.85 -4.61 -2.59
N ARG A 400 -9.12 -4.56 -2.14
CA ARG A 400 -10.28 -4.75 -3.01
C ARG A 400 -10.30 -3.75 -4.18
N ARG A 401 -10.00 -2.47 -3.92
CA ARG A 401 -10.01 -1.44 -4.96
C ARG A 401 -8.84 -1.60 -5.92
N LEU A 402 -7.70 -2.04 -5.43
CA LEU A 402 -6.56 -2.35 -6.28
C LEU A 402 -6.88 -3.45 -7.29
N ASP A 403 -7.53 -4.53 -6.86
CA ASP A 403 -7.93 -5.63 -7.74
C ASP A 403 -8.94 -5.19 -8.79
N VAL A 404 -9.86 -4.28 -8.44
CA VAL A 404 -10.78 -3.67 -9.41
C VAL A 404 -10.01 -2.85 -10.45
N ILE A 405 -9.06 -2.01 -10.03
CA ILE A 405 -8.24 -1.23 -10.96
C ILE A 405 -7.40 -2.16 -11.84
N ALA A 406 -6.78 -3.19 -11.26
CA ALA A 406 -6.01 -4.18 -12.03
C ALA A 406 -6.87 -4.86 -13.11
N THR A 407 -8.12 -5.20 -12.78
CA THR A 407 -9.09 -5.77 -13.71
C THR A 407 -9.43 -4.78 -14.83
N ALA A 408 -9.65 -3.52 -14.48
CA ALA A 408 -9.95 -2.46 -15.43
C ALA A 408 -8.78 -2.21 -16.40
N VAL A 409 -7.56 -2.11 -15.90
CA VAL A 409 -6.34 -1.95 -16.73
C VAL A 409 -6.15 -3.17 -17.63
N PHE A 410 -6.32 -4.38 -17.09
CA PHE A 410 -6.20 -5.61 -17.86
C PHE A 410 -7.24 -5.68 -18.98
N GLY A 411 -8.48 -5.30 -18.71
CA GLY A 411 -9.60 -5.23 -19.64
C GLY A 411 -9.59 -4.03 -20.58
N ARG A 412 -8.62 -3.10 -20.43
CA ARG A 412 -8.56 -1.82 -21.18
C ARG A 412 -9.83 -0.97 -21.03
N MET A 413 -10.40 -0.99 -19.84
CA MET A 413 -11.57 -0.17 -19.51
C MET A 413 -11.20 1.31 -19.46
N THR A 414 -12.17 2.15 -19.78
CA THR A 414 -12.05 3.59 -19.71
C THR A 414 -12.49 4.15 -18.36
N ILE A 415 -12.17 5.41 -18.08
CA ILE A 415 -12.73 6.15 -16.94
C ILE A 415 -14.26 6.19 -17.00
N HIS A 416 -14.84 6.24 -18.20
CA HIS A 416 -16.30 6.20 -18.41
C HIS A 416 -16.91 4.84 -18.02
N ASP A 417 -16.24 3.73 -18.37
CA ASP A 417 -16.68 2.40 -17.96
C ASP A 417 -16.70 2.28 -16.43
N LEU A 418 -15.62 2.72 -15.76
CA LEU A 418 -15.53 2.68 -14.30
C LEU A 418 -16.53 3.61 -13.60
N ALA A 419 -16.91 4.73 -14.23
CA ALA A 419 -17.94 5.61 -13.72
C ALA A 419 -19.32 4.93 -13.69
N ASN A 420 -19.58 4.00 -14.62
CA ASN A 420 -20.88 3.37 -14.82
C ASN A 420 -21.00 1.94 -14.28
N ILE A 421 -19.92 1.35 -13.77
CA ILE A 421 -19.98 0.02 -13.17
C ILE A 421 -20.78 0.03 -11.86
N ASP A 422 -21.68 -0.95 -11.72
CA ASP A 422 -22.37 -1.25 -10.47
C ASP A 422 -21.48 -2.10 -9.56
N PHE A 423 -21.02 -1.50 -8.47
CA PHE A 423 -20.29 -2.24 -7.43
C PHE A 423 -21.23 -2.75 -6.34
N ALA A 424 -20.87 -3.89 -5.75
CA ALA A 424 -21.62 -4.46 -4.65
C ALA A 424 -21.66 -3.48 -3.45
N TYR A 425 -22.88 -3.17 -2.99
CA TYR A 425 -23.13 -2.25 -1.91
C TYR A 425 -24.00 -2.85 -0.82
N SER A 426 -23.55 -2.65 0.39
CA SER A 426 -24.29 -2.80 1.64
C SER A 426 -23.62 -1.91 2.67
N PRO A 427 -24.33 -1.30 3.64
CA PRO A 427 -23.75 -0.36 4.60
C PRO A 427 -22.44 -0.80 5.26
N PRO A 428 -22.26 -2.05 5.72
CA PRO A 428 -21.01 -2.51 6.34
C PRO A 428 -19.90 -2.84 5.34
N LEU A 429 -20.18 -2.92 4.03
CA LEU A 429 -19.24 -3.43 3.03
C LEU A 429 -18.76 -2.40 2.01
N GLY A 430 -19.52 -1.33 1.81
CA GLY A 430 -19.19 -0.33 0.80
C GLY A 430 -20.03 0.93 0.89
N THR A 431 -19.99 1.74 -0.15
CA THR A 431 -20.84 2.92 -0.35
C THR A 431 -21.55 2.80 -1.68
N ALA A 432 -22.72 3.43 -1.84
CA ALA A 432 -23.52 3.35 -3.07
C ALA A 432 -22.72 3.76 -4.33
N ASN A 433 -21.89 4.81 -4.21
CA ASN A 433 -20.83 5.09 -5.18
C ASN A 433 -19.51 4.75 -4.51
N ASP A 434 -18.85 3.70 -4.95
CA ASP A 434 -17.55 3.29 -4.42
C ASP A 434 -16.48 4.37 -4.67
N ALA A 435 -15.36 4.30 -3.95
CA ALA A 435 -14.22 5.19 -4.18
C ALA A 435 -13.71 5.12 -5.64
N ILE A 436 -13.85 3.97 -6.30
CA ILE A 436 -13.54 3.80 -7.73
C ILE A 436 -14.46 4.64 -8.61
N ASN A 437 -15.80 4.59 -8.39
CA ASN A 437 -16.73 5.43 -9.15
C ASN A 437 -16.43 6.93 -8.92
N MET A 438 -16.14 7.31 -7.68
CA MET A 438 -15.82 8.71 -7.35
C MET A 438 -14.53 9.18 -8.03
N ALA A 439 -13.50 8.32 -8.09
CA ALA A 439 -12.27 8.60 -8.82
C ALA A 439 -12.54 8.70 -10.34
N ALA A 440 -13.37 7.83 -10.89
CA ALA A 440 -13.77 7.86 -12.29
C ALA A 440 -14.56 9.14 -12.63
N PHE A 441 -15.54 9.55 -11.80
CA PHE A 441 -16.25 10.83 -11.97
C PHE A 441 -15.29 12.04 -11.92
N SER A 442 -14.31 12.01 -11.00
CA SER A 442 -13.28 13.05 -10.91
C SER A 442 -12.41 13.09 -12.17
N ALA A 443 -12.06 11.91 -12.71
CA ALA A 443 -11.29 11.80 -13.95
C ALA A 443 -12.05 12.30 -15.16
N GLU A 444 -13.33 11.98 -15.32
CA GLU A 444 -14.20 12.54 -16.37
C GLU A 444 -14.31 14.06 -16.30
N ASN A 445 -14.52 14.59 -15.09
CA ASN A 445 -14.59 16.04 -14.86
C ASN A 445 -13.29 16.75 -15.22
N ARG A 446 -12.15 16.14 -14.89
CA ARG A 446 -10.83 16.65 -15.24
C ARG A 446 -10.58 16.55 -16.74
N ASN A 447 -10.85 15.40 -17.35
CA ASN A 447 -10.56 15.13 -18.76
C ASN A 447 -11.41 15.98 -19.72
N SER A 448 -12.66 16.25 -19.35
CA SER A 448 -13.56 17.15 -20.11
C SER A 448 -13.26 18.64 -19.90
N GLY A 449 -12.40 19.01 -18.97
CA GLY A 449 -12.17 20.41 -18.57
C GLY A 449 -13.31 21.02 -17.75
N TYR A 450 -14.32 20.22 -17.36
CA TYR A 450 -15.43 20.70 -16.54
C TYR A 450 -14.96 21.17 -15.15
N ALA A 451 -14.06 20.42 -14.52
CA ALA A 451 -13.45 20.79 -13.24
C ALA A 451 -11.95 20.42 -13.24
N PRO A 452 -11.09 21.34 -13.73
CA PRO A 452 -9.66 21.10 -13.74
C PRO A 452 -9.10 20.82 -12.34
N SER A 453 -8.31 19.75 -12.22
CA SER A 453 -7.62 19.42 -10.99
C SER A 453 -6.20 18.92 -11.29
N LEU A 454 -5.28 19.18 -10.37
CA LEU A 454 -3.89 18.72 -10.47
C LEU A 454 -3.52 17.89 -9.24
N THR A 455 -2.70 16.87 -9.45
CA THR A 455 -2.08 16.14 -8.36
C THR A 455 -0.95 16.96 -7.73
N PRO A 456 -0.50 16.65 -6.51
CA PRO A 456 0.62 17.36 -5.89
C PRO A 456 1.88 17.44 -6.76
N GLU A 457 2.18 16.37 -7.51
CA GLU A 457 3.34 16.29 -8.41
C GLU A 457 3.26 17.27 -9.59
N GLU A 458 2.05 17.61 -10.02
CA GLU A 458 1.82 18.53 -11.16
C GLU A 458 1.76 19.99 -10.71
N LEU A 459 1.46 20.23 -9.43
CA LEU A 459 1.25 21.58 -8.90
C LEU A 459 2.54 22.40 -8.90
N GLU A 460 3.69 21.80 -8.63
CA GLU A 460 4.93 22.57 -8.48
C GLU A 460 5.31 23.32 -9.76
N GLU A 461 5.20 22.66 -10.91
CA GLU A 461 5.45 23.28 -12.22
C GLU A 461 4.35 24.30 -12.56
N TRP A 462 3.10 23.94 -12.31
CA TRP A 462 1.95 24.82 -12.60
C TRP A 462 1.99 26.11 -11.78
N ILE A 463 2.32 26.05 -10.48
CA ILE A 463 2.43 27.22 -9.62
C ILE A 463 3.57 28.13 -10.06
N LYS A 464 4.73 27.59 -10.42
CA LYS A 464 5.85 28.38 -10.96
C LYS A 464 5.47 29.15 -12.21
N LYS A 465 4.65 28.56 -13.07
CA LYS A 465 4.20 29.15 -14.33
C LYS A 465 3.11 30.18 -14.14
N GLU A 466 2.10 29.86 -13.34
CA GLU A 466 0.86 30.63 -13.26
C GLU A 466 0.85 31.65 -12.12
N ASN A 467 1.70 31.50 -11.10
CA ASN A 467 1.75 32.32 -9.88
C ASN A 467 0.33 32.58 -9.30
N PRO A 468 -0.43 31.54 -8.95
CA PRO A 468 -1.84 31.63 -8.63
C PRO A 468 -2.11 32.27 -7.29
N LEU A 469 -3.31 32.84 -7.12
CA LEU A 469 -3.89 33.05 -5.79
C LEU A 469 -4.25 31.69 -5.19
N ILE A 470 -3.76 31.40 -3.98
CA ILE A 470 -4.02 30.13 -3.30
C ILE A 470 -5.13 30.33 -2.27
N LEU A 471 -6.20 29.56 -2.37
CA LEU A 471 -7.39 29.64 -1.53
C LEU A 471 -7.59 28.35 -0.72
N ASP A 472 -7.59 28.50 0.61
CA ASP A 472 -7.97 27.43 1.54
C ASP A 472 -9.45 27.58 1.92
N VAL A 473 -10.25 26.59 1.55
CA VAL A 473 -11.69 26.58 1.82
C VAL A 473 -12.10 25.53 2.88
N ARG A 474 -11.14 25.11 3.70
CA ARG A 474 -11.39 24.27 4.87
C ARG A 474 -12.15 25.06 5.95
N ASP A 475 -12.39 24.42 7.09
CA ASP A 475 -12.90 25.12 8.25
C ASP A 475 -11.79 25.97 8.93
N PRO A 476 -12.14 26.98 9.73
CA PRO A 476 -11.16 27.90 10.30
C PRO A 476 -10.19 27.22 11.28
N PHE A 477 -10.58 26.12 11.92
CA PHE A 477 -9.68 25.40 12.82
C PHE A 477 -8.63 24.63 12.04
N ALA A 478 -9.03 23.98 10.94
CA ALA A 478 -8.10 23.29 10.05
C ALA A 478 -7.10 24.27 9.42
N TYR A 479 -7.57 25.47 9.00
CA TYR A 479 -6.69 26.53 8.51
C TYR A 479 -5.69 27.00 9.57
N ASN A 480 -6.16 27.30 10.79
CA ASN A 480 -5.32 27.78 11.88
C ASN A 480 -4.36 26.70 12.42
N ALA A 481 -4.73 25.44 12.34
CA ALA A 481 -3.85 24.33 12.72
C ALA A 481 -2.66 24.13 11.76
N GLY A 482 -2.79 24.62 10.52
CA GLY A 482 -1.75 24.60 9.51
C GLY A 482 -2.33 24.69 8.11
N HIS A 483 -1.78 25.54 7.28
CA HIS A 483 -2.21 25.76 5.88
C HIS A 483 -0.98 25.91 4.97
N VAL A 484 -1.19 25.84 3.68
CA VAL A 484 -0.15 26.11 2.68
C VAL A 484 0.32 27.55 2.83
N GLU A 485 1.63 27.79 2.84
CA GLU A 485 2.18 29.14 2.94
C GLU A 485 1.58 30.07 1.88
N ASN A 486 1.25 31.30 2.29
CA ASN A 486 0.57 32.29 1.48
C ASN A 486 -0.83 31.92 0.99
N ALA A 487 -1.46 30.87 1.52
CA ALA A 487 -2.84 30.58 1.24
C ALA A 487 -3.78 31.55 1.98
N HIS A 488 -4.74 32.10 1.26
CA HIS A 488 -5.79 32.92 1.85
C HIS A 488 -6.93 32.04 2.31
N TYR A 489 -7.35 32.21 3.56
CA TYR A 489 -8.55 31.57 4.07
C TYR A 489 -9.80 32.20 3.42
N LEU A 490 -10.62 31.36 2.78
CA LEU A 490 -11.84 31.80 2.14
C LEU A 490 -13.03 30.95 2.59
N PRO A 491 -13.82 31.45 3.56
CA PRO A 491 -15.08 30.79 3.91
C PRO A 491 -16.01 30.70 2.73
N PRO A 492 -16.67 29.55 2.49
CA PRO A 492 -17.62 29.38 1.40
C PRO A 492 -18.78 30.40 1.39
N GLU A 493 -19.12 30.93 2.55
CA GLU A 493 -20.24 31.85 2.78
C GLU A 493 -19.98 33.25 2.22
N ILE A 494 -18.71 33.68 2.14
CA ILE A 494 -18.32 35.01 1.64
C ILE A 494 -17.65 34.96 0.27
N LEU A 495 -17.64 33.78 -0.37
CA LEU A 495 -16.99 33.57 -1.66
C LEU A 495 -17.34 34.64 -2.69
N GLU A 496 -18.63 34.92 -2.91
CA GLU A 496 -19.08 35.86 -3.93
C GLU A 496 -18.56 37.29 -3.71
N LEU A 497 -18.50 37.70 -2.43
CA LEU A 497 -18.01 39.01 -2.03
C LEU A 497 -16.49 39.15 -2.25
N GLU A 498 -15.73 38.11 -1.90
CA GLU A 498 -14.28 38.10 -2.02
C GLU A 498 -13.83 37.91 -3.48
N MET A 499 -14.52 37.04 -4.24
CA MET A 499 -14.19 36.77 -5.63
C MET A 499 -14.40 38.01 -6.53
N ALA A 500 -15.34 38.91 -6.17
CA ALA A 500 -15.52 40.17 -6.88
C ALA A 500 -14.26 41.09 -6.78
N LYS A 501 -13.41 40.89 -5.82
CA LYS A 501 -12.15 41.63 -5.60
C LYS A 501 -10.97 41.06 -6.38
N ILE A 502 -11.08 39.85 -6.92
CA ILE A 502 -9.96 39.20 -7.64
C ILE A 502 -9.85 39.79 -9.05
N PRO A 503 -8.64 40.20 -9.47
CA PRO A 503 -8.44 40.73 -10.82
C PRO A 503 -8.79 39.68 -11.89
N LYS A 504 -9.50 40.09 -12.94
CA LYS A 504 -9.81 39.21 -14.07
C LYS A 504 -8.53 38.65 -14.70
N GLY A 505 -8.55 37.38 -15.05
CA GLY A 505 -7.41 36.69 -15.66
C GLY A 505 -6.37 36.14 -14.69
N HIS A 506 -6.56 36.29 -13.36
CA HIS A 506 -5.68 35.64 -12.39
C HIS A 506 -5.94 34.13 -12.37
N SER A 507 -4.86 33.34 -12.23
CA SER A 507 -4.96 31.92 -11.94
C SER A 507 -5.25 31.71 -10.45
N VAL A 508 -6.12 30.74 -10.14
CA VAL A 508 -6.57 30.45 -8.78
C VAL A 508 -6.35 28.95 -8.48
N LEU A 509 -5.67 28.66 -7.39
CA LEU A 509 -5.57 27.32 -6.81
C LEU A 509 -6.53 27.26 -5.63
N VAL A 510 -7.48 26.33 -5.65
CA VAL A 510 -8.39 26.11 -4.52
C VAL A 510 -8.15 24.71 -3.92
N TYR A 511 -8.15 24.61 -2.60
CA TYR A 511 -8.08 23.32 -1.93
C TYR A 511 -8.94 23.29 -0.66
N ASP A 512 -9.42 22.10 -0.34
CA ASP A 512 -10.02 21.73 0.94
C ASP A 512 -9.29 20.52 1.53
N GLU A 513 -9.87 19.81 2.47
CA GLU A 513 -9.22 18.66 3.13
C GLU A 513 -8.96 17.48 2.18
N ASN A 514 -9.95 17.14 1.31
CA ASN A 514 -9.94 15.92 0.50
C ASN A 514 -10.30 16.11 -0.99
N GLY A 515 -10.37 17.36 -1.46
CA GLY A 515 -10.67 17.72 -2.85
C GLY A 515 -12.17 17.90 -3.17
N LYS A 516 -13.09 17.49 -2.28
CA LYS A 516 -14.53 17.52 -2.54
C LYS A 516 -15.13 18.92 -2.46
N LYS A 517 -14.89 19.66 -1.38
CA LYS A 517 -15.33 21.06 -1.26
C LYS A 517 -14.58 21.94 -2.24
N GLY A 518 -13.28 21.70 -2.44
CA GLY A 518 -12.48 22.41 -3.45
C GLY A 518 -13.08 22.31 -4.85
N HIS A 519 -13.55 21.12 -5.25
CA HIS A 519 -14.29 20.94 -6.50
C HIS A 519 -15.56 21.81 -6.56
N GLN A 520 -16.37 21.82 -5.49
CA GLN A 520 -17.59 22.65 -5.44
C GLN A 520 -17.27 24.15 -5.52
N MET A 521 -16.22 24.59 -4.83
CA MET A 521 -15.78 25.97 -4.83
C MET A 521 -15.22 26.38 -6.19
N LEU A 522 -14.41 25.52 -6.84
CA LEU A 522 -13.95 25.72 -8.20
C LEU A 522 -15.12 26.03 -9.15
N ARG A 523 -16.19 25.24 -9.10
CA ARG A 523 -17.38 25.45 -9.95
C ARG A 523 -18.09 26.79 -9.66
N LYS A 524 -18.20 27.16 -8.40
CA LYS A 524 -18.75 28.48 -8.01
C LYS A 524 -17.86 29.61 -8.51
N ILE A 525 -16.54 29.51 -8.31
CA ILE A 525 -15.58 30.54 -8.78
C ILE A 525 -15.66 30.70 -10.29
N GLN A 526 -15.71 29.62 -11.08
CA GLN A 526 -15.88 29.68 -12.53
C GLN A 526 -17.17 30.35 -12.98
N GLY A 527 -18.23 30.26 -12.17
CA GLY A 527 -19.50 30.97 -12.44
C GLY A 527 -19.46 32.48 -12.17
N ILE A 528 -18.57 32.94 -11.32
CA ILE A 528 -18.46 34.34 -10.90
C ILE A 528 -17.35 35.08 -11.68
N CYS A 529 -16.22 34.44 -11.88
CA CYS A 529 -15.02 35.03 -12.46
C CYS A 529 -14.53 34.20 -13.67
N PRO A 530 -14.21 34.82 -14.80
CA PRO A 530 -13.56 34.16 -15.92
C PRO A 530 -12.05 33.94 -15.59
N CYS A 531 -11.77 33.18 -14.54
CA CYS A 531 -10.45 32.90 -14.01
C CYS A 531 -10.01 31.46 -14.39
N ASN A 532 -8.71 31.24 -14.53
CA ASN A 532 -8.14 29.88 -14.62
C ASN A 532 -8.11 29.27 -13.22
N VAL A 533 -9.11 28.45 -12.90
CA VAL A 533 -9.25 27.85 -11.57
C VAL A 533 -8.92 26.38 -11.60
N VAL A 534 -8.07 25.94 -10.68
CA VAL A 534 -7.64 24.56 -10.53
C VAL A 534 -7.86 24.11 -9.10
N ASN A 535 -8.38 22.91 -8.92
CA ASN A 535 -8.51 22.25 -7.61
C ASN A 535 -7.32 21.32 -7.35
N VAL A 536 -6.92 21.15 -6.07
CA VAL A 536 -5.97 20.12 -5.69
C VAL A 536 -6.68 18.77 -5.65
N SER A 537 -6.24 17.83 -6.48
CA SER A 537 -6.72 16.46 -6.46
C SER A 537 -6.32 15.79 -5.15
N GLY A 538 -7.31 15.30 -4.38
CA GLY A 538 -7.09 14.77 -3.04
C GLY A 538 -6.89 15.82 -1.93
N GLY A 539 -6.91 17.11 -2.27
CA GLY A 539 -6.89 18.21 -1.29
C GLY A 539 -5.64 18.28 -0.42
N TYR A 540 -5.80 18.86 0.77
CA TYR A 540 -4.70 19.08 1.72
C TYR A 540 -4.08 17.77 2.24
N THR A 541 -4.88 16.71 2.39
CA THR A 541 -4.39 15.37 2.75
C THR A 541 -3.32 14.87 1.77
N SER A 542 -3.59 15.01 0.46
CA SER A 542 -2.62 14.62 -0.58
C SER A 542 -1.39 15.52 -0.58
N LEU A 543 -1.56 16.85 -0.35
CA LEU A 543 -0.42 17.77 -0.22
C LEU A 543 0.49 17.39 0.95
N GLN A 544 -0.07 17.08 2.12
CA GLN A 544 0.72 16.70 3.30
C GLN A 544 1.49 15.40 3.10
N ARG A 545 0.84 14.36 2.53
CA ARG A 545 1.49 13.08 2.24
C ARG A 545 2.61 13.24 1.22
N HIS A 546 2.37 14.00 0.15
CA HIS A 546 3.42 14.32 -0.82
C HIS A 546 4.57 15.09 -0.18
N ALA A 547 4.28 16.12 0.61
CA ALA A 547 5.28 16.91 1.30
C ALA A 547 6.13 16.07 2.28
N ARG A 548 5.53 15.08 2.93
CA ARG A 548 6.23 14.13 3.79
C ARG A 548 7.24 13.30 3.01
N ALA A 549 6.84 12.81 1.84
CA ALA A 549 7.71 12.00 0.98
C ALA A 549 8.83 12.83 0.34
N MET A 550 8.48 13.96 -0.27
CA MET A 550 9.37 14.71 -1.16
C MET A 550 9.66 16.15 -0.72
N GLY A 551 8.76 16.77 0.05
CA GLY A 551 8.72 18.23 0.19
C GLY A 551 8.11 18.92 -1.04
N PHE A 552 8.16 20.24 -1.05
CA PHE A 552 7.85 21.10 -2.21
C PHE A 552 8.87 22.22 -2.29
N SER A 553 9.22 22.64 -3.51
CA SER A 553 10.11 23.80 -3.72
C SER A 553 9.35 25.13 -3.77
N VAL A 554 8.04 25.12 -4.04
CA VAL A 554 7.20 26.33 -4.23
C VAL A 554 6.06 26.44 -3.23
N LEU A 555 5.75 25.40 -2.50
CA LEU A 555 4.74 25.37 -1.45
C LEU A 555 5.37 24.90 -0.15
N GLN A 556 5.18 25.63 0.91
CA GLN A 556 5.49 25.17 2.26
C GLN A 556 4.20 24.60 2.85
N VAL A 557 4.15 23.30 2.97
CA VAL A 557 3.02 22.56 3.54
C VAL A 557 3.44 22.09 4.93
N PRO A 558 2.88 22.65 6.02
CA PRO A 558 3.22 22.20 7.36
C PRO A 558 2.76 20.74 7.55
N LEU A 559 3.68 19.91 8.03
CA LEU A 559 3.39 18.52 8.33
C LEU A 559 2.65 18.42 9.66
N ALA A 560 1.52 17.74 9.66
CA ALA A 560 0.81 17.41 10.89
C ALA A 560 1.70 16.57 11.83
N PRO A 561 1.66 16.81 13.15
CA PRO A 561 2.37 15.96 14.10
C PRO A 561 1.86 14.53 14.04
N ILE A 562 2.78 13.59 14.05
CA ILE A 562 2.47 12.16 13.99
C ILE A 562 2.05 11.69 15.38
N LYS A 563 0.87 11.06 15.47
CA LYS A 563 0.41 10.43 16.71
C LYS A 563 1.16 9.11 16.89
N ALA A 564 1.86 8.98 18.01
CA ALA A 564 2.54 7.74 18.35
C ALA A 564 1.55 6.59 18.55
N LYS A 565 1.85 5.45 17.94
CA LYS A 565 1.16 4.17 18.11
C LYS A 565 2.04 3.22 18.93
N SER A 566 1.44 2.26 19.61
CA SER A 566 2.17 1.23 20.35
C SER A 566 2.09 -0.11 19.62
N ILE A 567 3.21 -0.80 19.52
CA ILE A 567 3.24 -2.17 19.03
C ILE A 567 2.61 -3.07 20.09
N GLN A 568 1.45 -3.64 19.79
CA GLN A 568 0.82 -4.62 20.68
C GLN A 568 1.70 -5.88 20.73
N LYS A 569 2.21 -6.20 21.92
CA LYS A 569 2.93 -7.45 22.16
C LYS A 569 1.90 -8.58 22.31
N GLY A 570 1.77 -9.38 21.27
CA GLY A 570 1.27 -10.74 21.36
C GLY A 570 -0.24 -10.97 21.29
N LEU A 571 -0.56 -11.94 20.49
CA LEU A 571 -1.76 -12.71 20.17
C LEU A 571 -2.61 -12.18 19.03
N PRO A 572 -2.90 -13.03 18.02
CA PRO A 572 -3.80 -12.68 16.94
C PRO A 572 -5.20 -12.47 17.53
N GLN A 573 -5.81 -11.33 17.28
CA GLN A 573 -7.26 -11.23 17.41
C GLN A 573 -7.85 -12.18 16.36
N GLU A 574 -8.48 -13.24 16.85
CA GLU A 574 -9.34 -14.08 16.04
C GLU A 574 -10.34 -13.19 15.32
N ALA A 575 -10.26 -13.17 14.00
CA ALA A 575 -11.34 -12.68 13.18
C ALA A 575 -12.53 -13.59 13.45
N SER A 576 -13.46 -13.15 14.28
CA SER A 576 -14.71 -13.87 14.57
C SER A 576 -15.54 -13.95 13.30
N ILE A 577 -15.38 -15.04 12.58
CA ILE A 577 -16.41 -15.53 11.68
C ILE A 577 -17.50 -16.09 12.60
N ALA A 578 -18.53 -15.28 12.85
CA ALA A 578 -19.72 -15.72 13.55
C ALA A 578 -20.44 -16.76 12.68
N SER A 579 -20.21 -18.03 12.97
CA SER A 579 -21.10 -19.10 12.55
C SER A 579 -22.26 -19.16 13.56
N ASN A 580 -23.45 -18.82 13.11
CA ASN A 580 -24.68 -19.07 13.81
C ASN A 580 -24.88 -20.57 14.10
N ALA A 581 -24.97 -20.95 15.35
CA ALA A 581 -25.76 -22.10 15.76
C ALA A 581 -26.14 -22.04 17.25
N SER A 582 -27.46 -22.09 17.47
CA SER A 582 -28.20 -22.57 18.62
C SER A 582 -28.25 -21.77 19.92
N LEU A 583 -29.45 -21.23 20.11
CA LEU A 583 -30.13 -20.94 21.36
C LEU A 583 -29.99 -22.08 22.39
N GLN A 584 -29.61 -21.74 23.61
CA GLN A 584 -30.25 -22.26 24.82
C GLN A 584 -30.04 -21.28 25.98
N GLN A 585 -31.17 -20.98 26.65
CA GLN A 585 -31.26 -20.19 27.86
C GLN A 585 -30.57 -20.92 29.03
N ASP A 586 -29.90 -20.19 29.90
CA ASP A 586 -30.16 -20.27 31.33
C ASP A 586 -29.50 -19.10 32.07
N GLY A 587 -30.24 -18.51 32.96
CA GLY A 587 -29.85 -17.35 33.73
C GLY A 587 -29.01 -17.72 34.96
N SER A 588 -28.17 -16.81 35.35
CA SER A 588 -27.98 -16.43 36.75
C SER A 588 -27.02 -15.22 36.88
N THR A 589 -27.51 -14.32 37.67
CA THR A 589 -26.98 -13.13 38.35
C THR A 589 -25.52 -13.12 38.77
N ALA A 590 -24.98 -11.87 38.67
CA ALA A 590 -24.04 -11.19 39.58
C ALA A 590 -22.53 -11.38 39.37
N ASN A 591 -21.80 -10.36 38.96
CA ASN A 591 -21.15 -9.39 39.86
C ASN A 591 -20.48 -8.26 39.11
N ARG A 592 -20.87 -7.05 39.46
CA ARG A 592 -20.14 -5.80 39.21
C ARG A 592 -19.04 -5.67 40.25
N SER A 593 -17.86 -5.31 39.81
CA SER A 593 -17.02 -4.30 40.49
C SER A 593 -15.61 -4.31 39.91
N SER A 594 -15.17 -3.23 39.25
CA SER A 594 -14.28 -2.24 39.82
C SER A 594 -14.05 -1.12 38.82
N LEU A 595 -14.65 0.00 39.15
CA LEU A 595 -14.42 1.32 38.59
C LEU A 595 -13.09 1.87 39.10
N HIS A 596 -12.26 2.40 38.21
CA HIS A 596 -11.33 3.47 38.57
C HIS A 596 -12.09 4.79 38.47
N GLN A 597 -12.44 5.32 39.63
CA GLN A 597 -12.88 6.69 39.81
C GLN A 597 -11.68 7.63 39.67
N THR A 598 -11.72 8.51 38.66
CA THR A 598 -11.03 9.78 38.72
C THR A 598 -11.97 10.77 39.35
N GLU A 599 -11.60 11.27 40.52
CA GLU A 599 -12.30 12.32 41.27
C GLU A 599 -12.43 13.58 40.41
N HIS A 600 -13.66 13.90 40.00
CA HIS A 600 -14.03 15.25 39.59
C HIS A 600 -14.54 15.99 40.83
N SER A 601 -13.81 17.04 41.20
CA SER A 601 -14.25 18.05 42.19
C SER A 601 -15.65 18.53 41.81
N ALA A 602 -16.51 18.69 42.84
CA ALA A 602 -17.85 19.22 42.71
C ALA A 602 -17.81 20.63 42.09
N ALA A 603 -18.01 20.72 40.77
CA ALA A 603 -18.26 21.94 40.04
C ALA A 603 -19.72 22.34 40.24
N ASP A 604 -19.95 23.61 40.46
CA ASP A 604 -21.25 24.25 40.59
C ASP A 604 -22.21 23.82 39.49
N THR A 605 -23.22 23.03 39.83
CA THR A 605 -24.14 22.35 38.90
C THR A 605 -25.01 23.29 38.06
N ASN A 606 -24.89 24.60 38.25
CA ASN A 606 -25.74 25.60 37.58
C ASN A 606 -24.95 26.50 36.58
N THR A 607 -23.67 26.26 36.38
CA THR A 607 -22.88 27.00 35.39
C THR A 607 -23.33 26.66 33.95
N PRO A 608 -23.51 27.66 33.04
CA PRO A 608 -23.86 27.43 31.67
C PRO A 608 -22.88 26.47 30.98
N ILE A 609 -23.39 25.53 30.14
CA ILE A 609 -22.60 24.56 29.44
C ILE A 609 -22.75 24.73 27.90
N ILE A 610 -21.65 24.51 27.21
CA ILE A 610 -21.65 24.49 25.72
C ILE A 610 -21.40 23.06 25.26
N VAL A 611 -22.30 22.56 24.41
CA VAL A 611 -22.25 21.17 23.94
C VAL A 611 -22.06 21.16 22.43
N ASP A 612 -21.00 20.50 22.01
CA ASP A 612 -20.74 20.20 20.60
C ASP A 612 -21.37 18.85 20.26
N VAL A 613 -22.41 18.90 19.42
CA VAL A 613 -23.11 17.68 18.98
C VAL A 613 -22.58 17.10 17.66
N ARG A 614 -21.38 17.54 17.26
CA ARG A 614 -20.65 16.92 16.14
C ARG A 614 -20.02 15.61 16.58
N THR A 615 -19.61 14.80 15.62
CA THR A 615 -18.87 13.57 15.92
C THR A 615 -17.58 13.85 16.68
N SER A 616 -17.10 12.87 17.46
CA SER A 616 -15.83 12.99 18.20
C SER A 616 -14.64 13.30 17.28
N ARG A 617 -14.68 12.86 16.02
CA ARG A 617 -13.68 13.19 14.99
C ARG A 617 -13.73 14.67 14.57
N GLU A 618 -14.93 15.24 14.42
CA GLU A 618 -15.10 16.66 14.12
C GLU A 618 -14.66 17.53 15.31
N PHE A 619 -14.98 17.11 16.51
CA PHE A 619 -14.57 17.79 17.76
C PHE A 619 -13.05 17.78 17.94
N ALA A 620 -12.38 16.66 17.66
CA ALA A 620 -10.94 16.53 17.76
C ALA A 620 -10.16 17.42 16.77
N ARG A 621 -10.81 17.88 15.68
CA ARG A 621 -10.25 18.82 14.71
C ARG A 621 -10.34 20.28 15.15
N GLY A 622 -11.01 20.55 16.24
CA GLY A 622 -11.20 21.86 16.84
C GLY A 622 -12.63 22.09 17.30
N ALA A 623 -12.78 22.72 18.47
CA ALA A 623 -14.05 22.98 19.12
C ALA A 623 -14.13 24.39 19.66
N TYR A 624 -15.34 24.85 19.97
CA TYR A 624 -15.53 26.10 20.68
C TYR A 624 -14.91 26.02 22.07
N PRO A 625 -14.22 27.07 22.57
CA PRO A 625 -13.57 27.03 23.89
C PRO A 625 -14.50 26.56 25.00
N ASN A 626 -14.02 25.63 25.83
CA ASN A 626 -14.76 25.04 26.97
C ASN A 626 -16.03 24.24 26.57
N ALA A 627 -16.21 23.88 25.31
CA ALA A 627 -17.28 23.00 24.89
C ALA A 627 -16.96 21.55 25.29
N ILE A 628 -17.99 20.79 25.70
CA ILE A 628 -17.91 19.36 25.84
C ILE A 628 -18.46 18.69 24.58
N ASN A 629 -17.91 17.55 24.21
CA ASN A 629 -18.42 16.80 23.06
C ASN A 629 -19.37 15.69 23.50
N ILE A 630 -20.61 15.81 23.06
CA ILE A 630 -21.61 14.76 23.15
C ILE A 630 -22.21 14.62 21.75
N PRO A 631 -21.72 13.69 20.92
CA PRO A 631 -22.26 13.45 19.59
C PRO A 631 -23.79 13.28 19.61
N LEU A 632 -24.46 13.73 18.55
CA LEU A 632 -25.92 13.75 18.51
C LEU A 632 -26.54 12.36 18.71
N ASP A 633 -25.91 11.33 18.23
CA ASP A 633 -26.28 9.91 18.39
C ASP A 633 -26.05 9.37 19.80
N GLU A 634 -25.16 9.97 20.58
CA GLU A 634 -24.90 9.62 21.99
C GLU A 634 -25.68 10.53 22.97
N LEU A 635 -26.30 11.61 22.50
CA LEU A 635 -26.85 12.68 23.35
C LEU A 635 -27.96 12.16 24.29
N GLU A 636 -28.77 11.22 23.83
CA GLU A 636 -29.87 10.65 24.62
C GLU A 636 -29.34 9.73 25.74
N GLU A 637 -28.29 8.98 25.47
CA GLU A 637 -27.66 8.06 26.43
C GLU A 637 -26.80 8.81 27.48
N ARG A 638 -26.24 9.94 27.10
CA ARG A 638 -25.34 10.75 27.93
C ARG A 638 -26.00 12.02 28.51
N ILE A 639 -27.33 12.04 28.53
CA ILE A 639 -28.11 13.20 28.94
C ILE A 639 -27.82 13.63 30.38
N ASP A 640 -27.47 12.68 31.26
CA ASP A 640 -27.16 12.93 32.67
C ASP A 640 -25.90 13.80 32.86
N GLU A 641 -25.00 13.85 31.87
CA GLU A 641 -23.81 14.71 31.90
C GLU A 641 -24.15 16.21 31.79
N LEU A 642 -25.35 16.51 31.31
CA LEU A 642 -25.82 17.89 31.12
C LEU A 642 -26.26 18.58 32.45
N GLY A 643 -26.47 17.81 33.50
CA GLY A 643 -26.88 18.29 34.82
C GLY A 643 -28.39 18.60 34.92
N PRO A 644 -28.80 19.56 35.77
CA PRO A 644 -30.19 19.79 36.05
C PRO A 644 -30.98 20.34 34.86
N LEU A 645 -32.26 20.03 34.75
CA LEU A 645 -33.16 20.40 33.62
C LEU A 645 -33.28 21.93 33.42
N THR A 646 -32.95 22.73 34.42
CA THR A 646 -32.96 24.20 34.37
C THR A 646 -31.64 24.80 33.90
N ARG A 647 -30.59 23.99 33.75
CA ARG A 647 -29.26 24.48 33.35
C ARG A 647 -29.32 25.14 31.98
N LYS A 648 -28.60 26.27 31.82
CA LYS A 648 -28.46 26.91 30.52
C LYS A 648 -27.50 26.07 29.65
N ILE A 649 -28.01 25.56 28.52
CA ILE A 649 -27.26 24.73 27.60
C ILE A 649 -27.24 25.41 26.24
N THR A 650 -26.06 25.61 25.66
CA THR A 650 -25.93 26.03 24.26
C THR A 650 -25.43 24.86 23.46
N VAL A 651 -26.22 24.35 22.50
CA VAL A 651 -25.82 23.29 21.61
C VAL A 651 -25.39 23.86 20.26
N TYR A 652 -24.31 23.35 19.66
CA TYR A 652 -23.90 23.75 18.32
C TYR A 652 -23.39 22.54 17.52
N CYS A 653 -23.35 22.70 16.18
CA CYS A 653 -22.81 21.67 15.28
C CYS A 653 -22.02 22.30 14.14
N ALA A 654 -21.82 21.61 13.02
CA ALA A 654 -21.09 22.16 11.88
C ALA A 654 -21.87 23.30 11.17
N SER A 655 -23.18 23.16 10.97
CA SER A 655 -24.01 24.06 10.14
C SER A 655 -25.31 24.55 10.81
N GLY A 656 -25.63 24.07 12.01
CA GLY A 656 -26.86 24.43 12.72
C GLY A 656 -27.98 23.39 12.68
N ALA A 657 -28.00 22.49 11.71
CA ALA A 657 -29.10 21.51 11.57
C ALA A 657 -29.11 20.45 12.68
N ARG A 658 -27.96 19.83 12.98
CA ARG A 658 -27.85 18.83 14.07
C ARG A 658 -28.10 19.45 15.44
N SER A 659 -27.68 20.70 15.65
CA SER A 659 -27.90 21.41 16.91
C SER A 659 -29.35 21.85 17.09
N GLU A 660 -30.11 22.12 16.03
CA GLU A 660 -31.57 22.35 16.17
C GLU A 660 -32.29 21.08 16.60
N TYR A 661 -31.96 19.94 15.98
CA TYR A 661 -32.51 18.64 16.40
C TYR A 661 -32.12 18.29 17.86
N ALA A 662 -30.85 18.52 18.24
CA ALA A 662 -30.38 18.34 19.61
C ALA A 662 -31.17 19.20 20.63
N LYS A 663 -31.43 20.47 20.29
CA LYS A 663 -32.23 21.37 21.10
C LYS A 663 -33.66 20.84 21.27
N GLU A 664 -34.32 20.42 20.17
CA GLU A 664 -35.66 19.83 20.24
C GLU A 664 -35.70 18.54 21.07
N LEU A 665 -34.68 17.68 20.95
CA LEU A 665 -34.54 16.47 21.73
C LEU A 665 -34.43 16.78 23.23
N LEU A 666 -33.53 17.69 23.61
CA LEU A 666 -33.35 18.10 25.02
C LEU A 666 -34.58 18.77 25.59
N GLN A 667 -35.29 19.60 24.82
CA GLN A 667 -36.56 20.20 25.25
C GLN A 667 -37.65 19.12 25.49
N ARG A 668 -37.74 18.10 24.64
CA ARG A 668 -38.65 16.95 24.85
C ARG A 668 -38.28 16.14 26.08
N LYS A 669 -37.00 16.10 26.48
CA LYS A 669 -36.53 15.44 27.70
C LYS A 669 -36.65 16.32 28.94
N GLY A 670 -37.23 17.54 28.83
CA GLY A 670 -37.58 18.41 29.95
C GLY A 670 -36.61 19.52 30.25
N PHE A 671 -35.54 19.69 29.47
CA PHE A 671 -34.62 20.85 29.62
C PHE A 671 -35.29 22.15 29.21
N THR A 672 -35.36 23.12 30.10
CA THR A 672 -36.13 24.34 29.89
C THR A 672 -35.31 25.48 29.30
N ASN A 673 -33.99 25.39 29.28
CA ASN A 673 -33.10 26.51 28.89
C ASN A 673 -32.05 26.05 27.86
N VAL A 674 -32.51 25.61 26.69
CA VAL A 674 -31.64 25.13 25.61
C VAL A 674 -31.64 26.11 24.46
N ILE A 675 -30.46 26.55 24.04
CA ILE A 675 -30.21 27.49 22.94
C ILE A 675 -29.52 26.78 21.80
N ASN A 676 -30.02 26.91 20.57
CA ASN A 676 -29.25 26.54 19.39
C ASN A 676 -28.22 27.63 19.06
N GLY A 677 -26.94 27.31 19.19
CA GLY A 677 -25.81 28.16 18.84
C GLY A 677 -25.53 28.21 17.33
N GLY A 678 -26.22 27.39 16.55
CA GLY A 678 -26.03 27.30 15.10
C GLY A 678 -24.81 26.46 14.69
N GLY A 679 -24.15 26.89 13.64
CA GLY A 679 -22.89 26.30 13.18
C GLY A 679 -21.70 26.82 14.00
N ILE A 680 -20.62 26.02 14.06
CA ILE A 680 -19.40 26.40 14.80
C ILE A 680 -18.84 27.75 14.36
N ILE A 681 -18.95 28.09 13.08
CA ILE A 681 -18.51 29.39 12.54
C ILE A 681 -19.33 30.54 13.14
N GLN A 682 -20.64 30.36 13.27
CA GLN A 682 -21.52 31.35 13.89
C GLN A 682 -21.17 31.53 15.39
N MET A 683 -20.86 30.43 16.07
CA MET A 683 -20.40 30.48 17.48
C MET A 683 -19.10 31.28 17.64
N MET A 684 -18.14 31.13 16.69
CA MET A 684 -16.82 31.76 16.77
C MET A 684 -16.83 33.24 16.44
N HIS A 685 -17.68 33.69 15.54
CA HIS A 685 -17.71 35.10 15.12
C HIS A 685 -18.68 35.97 15.92
N GLY A 686 -19.44 35.41 16.87
CA GLY A 686 -20.45 36.09 17.62
C GLY A 686 -21.47 36.81 16.73
N LYS A 687 -22.76 36.61 16.90
CA LYS A 687 -23.76 37.40 16.19
C LYS A 687 -23.55 38.90 16.41
#